data_dbd50429cc086ec2156d24d68833e64d
#
_entry.id   dbd50429cc086ec2156d24d68833e64d
#
_cell.length_a   1.000
_cell.length_b   1.000
_cell.length_c   1.000
_cell.angle_alpha   90.00
_cell.angle_beta   90.00
_cell.angle_gamma   90.00
#
_symmetry.space_group_name_H-M   'P 1'
#
loop_
_entity.id
_entity.type
_entity.pdbx_description
1 polymer ?
#
loop_
_entity_poly.entity_id
_entity_poly.type
_entity_poly.pdbx_seq_one_letter_code
_entity_poly.pdbx_strand_id
1 'polypeptide(L)'
;MNQDISYICTTCRTLLKKQDAHLTCEDCEKQWAIIDDIPQFTEEHNYWGEISQDLMHQINKQIQKENWKDVLKRTLGENNQEQTYDFITDLNRANWHLFLPLPANAHVLDIGCGLGTISHSLSSHYEKIVSIETVPERLFFCKTRFQQENIKNIELARANLLDLPFPENSFDLVVMNGVLEWVGVSDQNKKPRDLQLMALQNIRRVIKNTGTLYIGIENRIGYSYFLGRVDHSYLKYTSLLPRSIANLHTRRKKNEDYRTYTYSYSGYQKLLKQAGFQKTKFYCPFPGYNKPNLIFELKKNAIKHFVKSRTFSKYFKKKMKYSLVKTLAHLNLFKYLVNDYIIFAQKNKVNLENRIITYVKNNCKKFGLNPEHLKDLWLFGNNQSSAISFLLSNTTQPLFHIKLAQTEATVQAIEQEHKNLLKIQKNVKGELKKSISSFAHTDNFDGCQILIQGALPGKPLIGLLNASKNPDSESERKDFFCKLDFVKNWLIEFHKSVQTGHLKLTDKECELKVTKLLAKFPNKLKNQKEELFNQLKDASQKTLPRIPQHGDFCDSNILINKNRVYVVDWESYSATDLPLFDVFHILTTAIISFFLFKENNPLNTFKKIYFAKTKLTNFMISFLKDYCTNFDIPFAFIKLGFPLYLLTFYRLFSTDPTREKTMGNYRSYIKYYFDHQDESIFYRQNE
;
A
#
# COMPACT_ATOMS: atom_id res chain seq x y z
N MET A 1 28.19 -22.60 -1.28
CA MET A 1 27.60 -23.89 -0.91
C MET A 1 26.28 -23.59 -0.21
N ASN A 2 25.15 -23.88 -0.84
CA ASN A 2 23.86 -23.76 -0.19
C ASN A 2 23.81 -24.79 0.94
N GLN A 3 23.90 -24.35 2.20
CA GLN A 3 23.61 -25.23 3.31
C GLN A 3 22.08 -25.41 3.35
N ASP A 4 21.61 -26.58 2.90
CA ASP A 4 20.22 -26.97 3.10
C ASP A 4 19.90 -26.94 4.59
N ILE A 5 18.70 -26.47 4.93
CA ILE A 5 18.25 -26.44 6.32
C ILE A 5 18.04 -27.88 6.77
N SER A 6 18.78 -28.28 7.80
CA SER A 6 18.70 -29.63 8.35
C SER A 6 17.41 -29.81 9.13
N TYR A 7 16.77 -30.96 9.00
CA TYR A 7 15.65 -31.37 9.84
C TYR A 7 16.12 -32.23 11.03
N ILE A 8 15.41 -32.16 12.13
CA ILE A 8 15.64 -33.00 13.31
C ILE A 8 14.42 -33.86 13.62
N CYS A 9 14.68 -34.98 14.24
CA CYS A 9 13.66 -35.84 14.82
C CYS A 9 12.84 -35.07 15.87
N THR A 10 11.54 -35.08 15.75
CA THR A 10 10.64 -34.41 16.70
C THR A 10 10.62 -35.09 18.08
N THR A 11 11.07 -36.34 18.19
CA THR A 11 11.11 -37.09 19.42
C THR A 11 12.44 -36.98 20.16
N CYS A 12 13.57 -37.36 19.53
CA CYS A 12 14.88 -37.44 20.15
C CYS A 12 15.82 -36.28 19.78
N ARG A 13 15.38 -35.39 18.88
CA ARG A 13 16.11 -34.17 18.46
C ARG A 13 17.39 -34.42 17.65
N THR A 14 17.67 -35.66 17.22
CA THR A 14 18.77 -36.02 16.35
C THR A 14 18.54 -35.55 14.93
N LEU A 15 19.59 -35.23 14.19
CA LEU A 15 19.53 -34.88 12.77
C LEU A 15 18.96 -36.04 11.96
N LEU A 16 18.05 -35.71 11.05
CA LEU A 16 17.44 -36.68 10.15
C LEU A 16 18.29 -36.87 8.91
N LYS A 17 18.35 -38.11 8.44
CA LYS A 17 18.94 -38.45 7.15
C LYS A 17 17.90 -38.68 6.10
N LYS A 18 18.10 -38.09 4.91
CA LYS A 18 17.25 -38.37 3.76
C LYS A 18 17.63 -39.73 3.16
N GLN A 19 16.68 -40.63 3.08
CA GLN A 19 16.78 -41.94 2.46
C GLN A 19 15.60 -42.10 1.50
N ASP A 20 15.88 -42.05 0.22
CA ASP A 20 14.87 -42.11 -0.86
C ASP A 20 13.73 -41.11 -0.64
N ALA A 21 12.51 -41.59 -0.42
CA ALA A 21 11.30 -40.83 -0.22
C ALA A 21 11.00 -40.54 1.26
N HIS A 22 11.95 -40.73 2.19
CA HIS A 22 11.74 -40.52 3.62
C HIS A 22 12.87 -39.74 4.28
N LEU A 23 12.55 -39.07 5.38
CA LEU A 23 13.51 -38.61 6.37
C LEU A 23 13.52 -39.61 7.52
N THR A 24 14.68 -40.17 7.87
CA THR A 24 14.82 -41.24 8.86
C THR A 24 15.67 -40.75 10.05
N CYS A 25 15.24 -41.05 11.26
CA CYS A 25 16.01 -40.88 12.47
C CYS A 25 16.81 -42.17 12.78
N GLU A 26 18.12 -42.07 12.89
CA GLU A 26 18.97 -43.22 13.22
C GLU A 26 18.85 -43.66 14.69
N ASP A 27 18.43 -42.76 15.59
CA ASP A 27 18.35 -43.09 17.03
C ASP A 27 17.03 -43.76 17.45
N CYS A 28 15.93 -43.41 16.83
CA CYS A 28 14.60 -43.93 17.21
C CYS A 28 13.85 -44.56 16.04
N GLU A 29 14.50 -44.71 14.88
CA GLU A 29 13.99 -45.36 13.66
C GLU A 29 12.70 -44.76 13.08
N LYS A 30 12.22 -43.64 13.63
CA LYS A 30 11.07 -42.93 13.09
C LYS A 30 11.36 -42.40 11.71
N GLN A 31 10.34 -42.50 10.85
CA GLN A 31 10.41 -42.05 9.47
C GLN A 31 9.30 -41.03 9.18
N TRP A 32 9.60 -40.09 8.33
CA TRP A 32 8.66 -39.08 7.80
C TRP A 32 8.70 -39.12 6.27
N ALA A 33 7.56 -39.36 5.67
CA ALA A 33 7.45 -39.42 4.21
C ALA A 33 7.77 -38.05 3.58
N ILE A 34 8.36 -38.08 2.39
CA ILE A 34 8.50 -36.92 1.51
C ILE A 34 7.52 -37.12 0.36
N ILE A 35 6.46 -36.30 0.31
CA ILE A 35 5.41 -36.35 -0.73
C ILE A 35 5.57 -35.09 -1.58
N ASP A 36 5.76 -35.27 -2.88
CA ASP A 36 5.96 -34.12 -3.80
C ASP A 36 7.07 -33.16 -3.33
N ASP A 37 8.21 -33.69 -2.90
CA ASP A 37 9.35 -32.95 -2.32
C ASP A 37 9.03 -32.19 -1.01
N ILE A 38 7.88 -32.46 -0.38
CA ILE A 38 7.45 -31.81 0.87
C ILE A 38 7.52 -32.85 2.01
N PRO A 39 8.43 -32.69 3.01
CA PRO A 39 8.47 -33.53 4.20
C PRO A 39 7.18 -33.42 5.04
N GLN A 40 6.68 -34.56 5.51
CA GLN A 40 5.42 -34.70 6.22
C GLN A 40 5.66 -34.95 7.71
N PHE A 41 5.78 -33.92 8.54
CA PHE A 41 6.02 -34.04 9.99
C PHE A 41 4.74 -34.11 10.83
N THR A 42 3.58 -33.97 10.21
CA THR A 42 2.27 -34.07 10.89
C THR A 42 1.26 -34.72 9.97
N GLU A 43 0.32 -35.44 10.57
CA GLU A 43 -0.83 -36.08 9.89
C GLU A 43 -2.15 -35.34 10.18
N GLU A 44 -2.09 -34.12 10.76
CA GLU A 44 -3.30 -33.34 11.04
C GLU A 44 -4.07 -33.07 9.74
N HIS A 45 -5.39 -33.36 9.76
CA HIS A 45 -6.28 -33.22 8.61
C HIS A 45 -7.30 -32.07 8.74
N ASN A 46 -7.12 -31.19 9.71
CA ASN A 46 -8.02 -30.05 9.87
C ASN A 46 -7.81 -29.03 8.78
N TYR A 47 -8.83 -28.81 7.95
CA TYR A 47 -8.78 -27.78 6.93
C TYR A 47 -9.06 -26.39 7.55
N TRP A 48 -8.19 -25.45 7.24
CA TRP A 48 -8.31 -24.02 7.59
C TRP A 48 -8.13 -23.15 6.35
N GLY A 49 -8.96 -22.13 6.17
CA GLY A 49 -8.73 -21.20 5.11
C GLY A 49 -9.81 -20.16 4.89
N GLU A 50 -9.40 -19.11 4.19
CA GLU A 50 -10.28 -18.06 3.66
C GLU A 50 -11.11 -18.58 2.47
N ILE A 51 -10.65 -19.66 1.84
CA ILE A 51 -11.29 -20.36 0.71
C ILE A 51 -11.78 -21.70 1.26
N SER A 52 -12.99 -22.12 0.90
CA SER A 52 -13.50 -23.45 1.29
C SER A 52 -12.66 -24.57 0.70
N GLN A 53 -12.64 -25.75 1.35
CA GLN A 53 -11.83 -26.89 0.91
C GLN A 53 -12.20 -27.34 -0.52
N ASP A 54 -13.49 -27.40 -0.83
CA ASP A 54 -13.97 -27.79 -2.17
C ASP A 54 -13.48 -26.82 -3.26
N LEU A 55 -13.56 -25.51 -2.98
CA LEU A 55 -13.09 -24.49 -3.91
C LEU A 55 -11.57 -24.54 -4.05
N MET A 56 -10.85 -24.86 -2.96
CA MET A 56 -9.39 -25.03 -2.99
C MET A 56 -8.98 -26.24 -3.84
N HIS A 57 -9.72 -27.34 -3.76
CA HIS A 57 -9.50 -28.49 -4.65
C HIS A 57 -9.73 -28.16 -6.12
N GLN A 58 -10.79 -27.37 -6.44
CA GLN A 58 -11.02 -26.90 -7.81
C GLN A 58 -9.87 -26.02 -8.32
N ILE A 59 -9.43 -25.06 -7.52
CA ILE A 59 -8.31 -24.17 -7.83
C ILE A 59 -7.03 -25.02 -8.08
N ASN A 60 -6.73 -25.94 -7.17
CA ASN A 60 -5.54 -26.79 -7.27
C ASN A 60 -5.51 -27.66 -8.55
N LYS A 61 -6.67 -28.14 -8.99
CA LYS A 61 -6.78 -28.87 -10.26
C LYS A 61 -6.53 -27.99 -11.49
N GLN A 62 -6.98 -26.74 -11.45
CA GLN A 62 -6.85 -25.81 -12.57
C GLN A 62 -5.44 -25.22 -12.70
N ILE A 63 -4.80 -24.84 -11.58
CA ILE A 63 -3.47 -24.22 -11.60
C ILE A 63 -2.35 -25.14 -12.12
N GLN A 64 -2.58 -26.45 -12.20
CA GLN A 64 -1.67 -27.38 -12.86
C GLN A 64 -1.56 -27.15 -14.37
N LYS A 65 -2.57 -26.54 -14.98
CA LYS A 65 -2.69 -26.32 -16.42
C LYS A 65 -2.69 -24.86 -16.83
N GLU A 66 -3.04 -23.98 -15.91
CA GLU A 66 -3.23 -22.55 -16.15
C GLU A 66 -2.41 -21.71 -15.15
N ASN A 67 -2.21 -20.41 -15.46
CA ASN A 67 -1.55 -19.50 -14.54
C ASN A 67 -2.37 -19.35 -13.24
N TRP A 68 -1.71 -19.46 -12.10
CA TRP A 68 -2.36 -19.43 -10.79
C TRP A 68 -3.11 -18.12 -10.52
N LYS A 69 -2.60 -16.95 -11.00
CA LYS A 69 -3.26 -15.64 -10.83
C LYS A 69 -4.57 -15.57 -11.61
N ASP A 70 -4.55 -16.07 -12.84
CA ASP A 70 -5.73 -16.05 -13.72
C ASP A 70 -6.83 -16.97 -13.19
N VAL A 71 -6.45 -18.17 -12.73
CA VAL A 71 -7.37 -19.11 -12.07
C VAL A 71 -7.98 -18.50 -10.83
N LEU A 72 -7.17 -17.93 -9.92
CA LEU A 72 -7.67 -17.28 -8.71
C LEU A 72 -8.60 -16.11 -9.04
N LYS A 73 -8.21 -15.23 -9.98
CA LYS A 73 -9.02 -14.06 -10.36
C LYS A 73 -10.38 -14.48 -10.87
N ARG A 74 -10.43 -15.47 -11.76
CA ARG A 74 -11.66 -16.02 -12.31
C ARG A 74 -12.51 -16.67 -11.22
N THR A 75 -11.95 -17.65 -10.51
CA THR A 75 -12.69 -18.48 -9.55
C THR A 75 -13.20 -17.68 -8.36
N LEU A 76 -12.38 -16.77 -7.80
CA LEU A 76 -12.80 -15.92 -6.69
C LEU A 76 -13.77 -14.81 -7.14
N GLY A 77 -13.64 -14.30 -8.37
CA GLY A 77 -14.59 -13.36 -8.96
C GLY A 77 -15.98 -13.96 -9.14
N GLU A 78 -16.07 -15.19 -9.67
CA GLU A 78 -17.32 -15.93 -9.81
C GLU A 78 -18.02 -16.22 -8.46
N ASN A 79 -17.25 -16.29 -7.38
CA ASN A 79 -17.74 -16.51 -6.01
C ASN A 79 -17.88 -15.21 -5.18
N ASN A 80 -17.79 -14.03 -5.78
CA ASN A 80 -17.85 -12.71 -5.13
C ASN A 80 -16.80 -12.54 -4.00
N GLN A 81 -15.59 -13.08 -4.20
CA GLN A 81 -14.47 -13.06 -3.24
C GLN A 81 -13.26 -12.26 -3.77
N GLU A 82 -13.47 -11.16 -4.50
CA GLU A 82 -12.39 -10.34 -5.07
C GLU A 82 -11.44 -9.81 -3.98
N GLN A 83 -11.94 -9.54 -2.78
CA GLN A 83 -11.11 -9.11 -1.64
C GLN A 83 -10.11 -10.19 -1.21
N THR A 84 -10.51 -11.47 -1.33
CA THR A 84 -9.64 -12.62 -1.05
C THR A 84 -8.54 -12.75 -2.12
N TYR A 85 -8.87 -12.51 -3.39
CA TYR A 85 -7.87 -12.42 -4.46
C TYR A 85 -6.81 -11.36 -4.16
N ASP A 86 -7.23 -10.12 -3.85
CA ASP A 86 -6.33 -9.03 -3.48
C ASP A 86 -5.46 -9.39 -2.26
N PHE A 87 -6.03 -10.08 -1.28
CA PHE A 87 -5.31 -10.52 -0.09
C PHE A 87 -4.22 -11.55 -0.40
N ILE A 88 -4.47 -12.49 -1.31
CA ILE A 88 -3.53 -13.56 -1.69
C ILE A 88 -2.42 -13.03 -2.60
N THR A 89 -2.71 -12.03 -3.44
CA THR A 89 -1.76 -11.53 -4.44
C THR A 89 -0.93 -10.34 -4.00
N ASP A 90 -1.31 -9.65 -2.91
CA ASP A 90 -0.63 -8.43 -2.44
C ASP A 90 0.67 -8.74 -1.69
N LEU A 91 1.79 -8.67 -2.38
CA LEU A 91 3.14 -8.88 -1.82
C LEU A 91 3.53 -7.79 -0.79
N ASN A 92 2.88 -6.62 -0.79
CA ASN A 92 3.15 -5.54 0.18
C ASN A 92 2.80 -5.93 1.62
N ARG A 93 2.10 -7.03 1.83
CA ARG A 93 1.78 -7.57 3.15
C ARG A 93 3.02 -7.87 4.00
N ALA A 94 4.17 -8.12 3.38
CA ALA A 94 5.43 -8.38 4.08
C ALA A 94 6.32 -7.15 4.24
N ASN A 95 5.94 -5.95 3.79
CA ASN A 95 6.77 -4.74 3.83
C ASN A 95 7.26 -4.35 5.24
N TRP A 96 6.64 -4.87 6.29
CA TRP A 96 7.13 -4.73 7.67
C TRP A 96 8.55 -5.27 7.87
N HIS A 97 9.03 -6.18 7.01
CA HIS A 97 10.40 -6.71 7.07
C HIS A 97 11.46 -5.62 6.94
N LEU A 98 11.15 -4.52 6.23
CA LEU A 98 12.02 -3.37 6.06
C LEU A 98 12.34 -2.62 7.36
N PHE A 99 11.59 -2.88 8.43
CA PHE A 99 11.95 -2.40 9.77
C PHE A 99 13.05 -3.21 10.44
N LEU A 100 13.40 -4.37 9.93
CA LEU A 100 14.33 -5.30 10.56
C LEU A 100 15.75 -5.13 10.00
N PRO A 101 16.77 -5.11 10.86
CA PRO A 101 18.16 -5.05 10.45
C PRO A 101 18.69 -6.44 10.06
N LEU A 102 18.04 -7.11 9.12
CA LEU A 102 18.42 -8.45 8.68
C LEU A 102 19.26 -8.39 7.41
N PRO A 103 20.34 -9.19 7.31
CA PRO A 103 21.14 -9.27 6.10
C PRO A 103 20.42 -10.09 5.01
N ALA A 104 20.85 -9.95 3.75
CA ALA A 104 20.27 -10.68 2.63
C ALA A 104 20.43 -12.21 2.75
N ASN A 105 21.51 -12.67 3.40
CA ASN A 105 21.76 -14.09 3.66
C ASN A 105 21.02 -14.64 4.90
N ALA A 106 19.99 -13.96 5.38
CA ALA A 106 19.17 -14.41 6.50
C ALA A 106 18.33 -15.63 6.13
N HIS A 107 18.19 -16.55 7.08
CA HIS A 107 17.28 -17.69 7.00
C HIS A 107 15.96 -17.35 7.68
N VAL A 108 14.86 -17.56 6.98
CA VAL A 108 13.50 -17.20 7.42
C VAL A 108 12.64 -18.45 7.58
N LEU A 109 11.87 -18.53 8.66
CA LEU A 109 10.82 -19.52 8.87
C LEU A 109 9.46 -18.80 8.84
N ASP A 110 8.60 -19.14 7.86
CA ASP A 110 7.21 -18.66 7.77
C ASP A 110 6.26 -19.75 8.27
N ILE A 111 5.65 -19.51 9.44
CA ILE A 111 4.78 -20.47 10.13
C ILE A 111 3.31 -20.18 9.80
N GLY A 112 2.62 -21.22 9.30
CA GLY A 112 1.25 -21.08 8.81
C GLY A 112 1.22 -20.18 7.57
N CYS A 113 2.06 -20.52 6.58
CA CYS A 113 2.28 -19.67 5.39
C CYS A 113 1.03 -19.48 4.53
N GLY A 114 -0.04 -20.26 4.79
CA GLY A 114 -1.29 -20.20 4.05
C GLY A 114 -1.10 -20.44 2.56
N LEU A 115 -1.44 -19.46 1.72
CA LEU A 115 -1.23 -19.53 0.27
C LEU A 115 0.10 -18.89 -0.19
N GLY A 116 1.08 -18.74 0.72
CA GLY A 116 2.47 -18.40 0.43
C GLY A 116 2.74 -16.94 0.07
N THR A 117 1.85 -15.99 0.37
CA THR A 117 2.02 -14.60 -0.04
C THR A 117 3.21 -13.91 0.65
N ILE A 118 3.37 -14.13 1.96
CA ILE A 118 4.49 -13.55 2.73
C ILE A 118 5.80 -14.21 2.33
N SER A 119 5.83 -15.54 2.25
CA SER A 119 7.01 -16.27 1.78
C SER A 119 7.46 -15.82 0.39
N HIS A 120 6.52 -15.68 -0.56
CA HIS A 120 6.80 -15.13 -1.90
C HIS A 120 7.41 -13.73 -1.83
N SER A 121 6.82 -12.84 -1.04
CA SER A 121 7.36 -11.48 -0.89
C SER A 121 8.77 -11.46 -0.31
N LEU A 122 9.04 -12.29 0.70
CA LEU A 122 10.34 -12.35 1.37
C LEU A 122 11.42 -13.04 0.52
N SER A 123 11.04 -13.87 -0.46
CA SER A 123 11.98 -14.62 -1.30
C SER A 123 12.91 -13.76 -2.15
N SER A 124 12.48 -12.54 -2.50
CA SER A 124 13.30 -11.57 -3.21
C SER A 124 14.31 -10.83 -2.33
N HIS A 125 14.24 -11.00 -1.00
CA HIS A 125 15.03 -10.25 -0.04
C HIS A 125 15.98 -11.10 0.80
N TYR A 126 15.71 -12.40 0.94
CA TYR A 126 16.45 -13.31 1.81
C TYR A 126 16.89 -14.56 1.09
N GLU A 127 18.02 -15.10 1.50
CA GLU A 127 18.67 -16.23 0.82
C GLU A 127 17.85 -17.52 0.87
N LYS A 128 17.28 -17.83 2.04
CA LYS A 128 16.53 -19.08 2.26
C LYS A 128 15.29 -18.86 3.09
N ILE A 129 14.17 -19.40 2.63
CA ILE A 129 12.90 -19.39 3.34
C ILE A 129 12.42 -20.83 3.51
N VAL A 130 12.01 -21.16 4.71
CA VAL A 130 11.24 -22.38 4.98
C VAL A 130 9.84 -21.98 5.33
N SER A 131 8.86 -22.54 4.65
CA SER A 131 7.44 -22.26 4.87
C SER A 131 6.75 -23.52 5.36
N ILE A 132 6.13 -23.43 6.53
CA ILE A 132 5.40 -24.56 7.10
C ILE A 132 3.89 -24.29 7.14
N GLU A 133 3.13 -25.33 6.83
CA GLU A 133 1.66 -25.33 6.87
C GLU A 133 1.17 -26.74 7.24
N THR A 134 0.01 -26.85 7.88
CA THR A 134 -0.59 -28.15 8.22
C THR A 134 -1.55 -28.66 7.15
N VAL A 135 -2.12 -27.76 6.34
CA VAL A 135 -3.12 -28.04 5.31
C VAL A 135 -2.44 -28.42 3.99
N PRO A 136 -2.55 -29.67 3.53
CA PRO A 136 -1.87 -30.14 2.35
C PRO A 136 -2.31 -29.45 1.06
N GLU A 137 -3.57 -29.07 0.93
CA GLU A 137 -4.10 -28.35 -0.23
C GLU A 137 -3.45 -26.97 -0.41
N ARG A 138 -3.12 -26.32 0.68
CA ARG A 138 -2.41 -25.03 0.67
C ARG A 138 -0.94 -25.20 0.30
N LEU A 139 -0.28 -26.25 0.80
CA LEU A 139 1.10 -26.56 0.42
C LEU A 139 1.21 -26.89 -1.07
N PHE A 140 0.25 -27.66 -1.61
CA PHE A 140 0.20 -27.93 -3.05
C PHE A 140 0.05 -26.65 -3.87
N PHE A 141 -0.83 -25.74 -3.44
CA PHE A 141 -0.97 -24.42 -4.08
C PHE A 141 0.34 -23.64 -4.02
N CYS A 142 0.98 -23.57 -2.85
CA CYS A 142 2.26 -22.88 -2.66
C CYS A 142 3.35 -23.43 -3.58
N LYS A 143 3.48 -24.76 -3.66
CA LYS A 143 4.44 -25.41 -4.56
C LYS A 143 4.23 -24.97 -6.01
N THR A 144 3.00 -25.10 -6.50
CA THR A 144 2.64 -24.71 -7.87
C THR A 144 2.90 -23.23 -8.14
N ARG A 145 2.46 -22.35 -7.20
CA ARG A 145 2.70 -20.90 -7.27
C ARG A 145 4.19 -20.58 -7.38
N PHE A 146 5.02 -21.15 -6.51
CA PHE A 146 6.46 -20.86 -6.50
C PHE A 146 7.15 -21.39 -7.74
N GLN A 147 6.74 -22.53 -8.26
CA GLN A 147 7.23 -23.07 -9.53
C GLN A 147 6.88 -22.15 -10.70
N GLN A 148 5.62 -21.70 -10.81
CA GLN A 148 5.18 -20.80 -11.88
C GLN A 148 5.84 -19.41 -11.81
N GLU A 149 6.18 -18.93 -10.61
CA GLU A 149 6.90 -17.65 -10.40
C GLU A 149 8.44 -17.84 -10.44
N ASN A 150 8.94 -19.06 -10.74
CA ASN A 150 10.37 -19.40 -10.77
C ASN A 150 11.13 -19.09 -9.48
N ILE A 151 10.49 -19.23 -8.33
CA ILE A 151 11.07 -19.01 -6.99
C ILE A 151 11.74 -20.30 -6.54
N LYS A 152 13.06 -20.28 -6.28
CA LYS A 152 13.86 -21.46 -5.97
C LYS A 152 14.38 -21.54 -4.54
N ASN A 153 14.25 -20.44 -3.78
CA ASN A 153 14.80 -20.31 -2.43
C ASN A 153 13.76 -20.50 -1.33
N ILE A 154 12.59 -21.04 -1.66
CA ILE A 154 11.55 -21.42 -0.69
C ILE A 154 11.47 -22.93 -0.60
N GLU A 155 11.60 -23.45 0.60
CA GLU A 155 11.39 -24.85 0.95
C GLU A 155 10.07 -24.99 1.71
N LEU A 156 9.27 -26.01 1.35
CA LEU A 156 7.99 -26.31 1.97
C LEU A 156 8.10 -27.52 2.89
N ALA A 157 7.45 -27.47 4.05
CA ALA A 157 7.28 -28.64 4.90
C ALA A 157 5.89 -28.67 5.53
N ARG A 158 5.29 -29.83 5.63
CA ARG A 158 4.05 -30.03 6.39
C ARG A 158 4.40 -30.29 7.84
N ALA A 159 4.24 -29.27 8.69
CA ALA A 159 4.66 -29.33 10.09
C ALA A 159 3.76 -28.54 11.01
N ASN A 160 3.68 -28.96 12.28
CA ASN A 160 2.94 -28.29 13.33
C ASN A 160 3.88 -27.41 14.15
N LEU A 161 3.42 -26.23 14.51
CA LEU A 161 4.13 -25.26 15.34
C LEU A 161 4.45 -25.79 16.76
N LEU A 162 3.65 -26.72 17.28
CA LEU A 162 3.85 -27.32 18.60
C LEU A 162 5.05 -28.28 18.64
N ASP A 163 5.56 -28.71 17.47
CA ASP A 163 6.71 -29.60 17.39
C ASP A 163 7.54 -29.32 16.12
N LEU A 164 8.30 -28.22 16.15
CA LEU A 164 9.09 -27.76 15.03
C LEU A 164 10.29 -28.68 14.77
N PRO A 165 10.41 -29.26 13.55
CA PRO A 165 11.45 -30.21 13.19
C PRO A 165 12.78 -29.54 12.77
N PHE A 166 13.17 -28.45 13.44
CA PHE A 166 14.38 -27.71 13.12
C PHE A 166 15.34 -27.64 14.31
N PRO A 167 16.66 -27.62 14.06
CA PRO A 167 17.66 -27.44 15.09
C PRO A 167 17.51 -26.13 15.85
N GLU A 168 18.16 -26.03 16.98
CA GLU A 168 18.24 -24.78 17.72
C GLU A 168 19.03 -23.71 16.93
N ASN A 169 18.64 -22.45 17.08
CA ASN A 169 19.34 -21.31 16.49
C ASN A 169 19.49 -21.40 14.94
N SER A 170 18.47 -21.90 14.24
CA SER A 170 18.47 -22.07 12.78
C SER A 170 18.07 -20.80 12.02
N PHE A 171 17.17 -19.98 12.56
CA PHE A 171 16.53 -18.91 11.81
C PHE A 171 16.85 -17.53 12.34
N ASP A 172 17.11 -16.58 11.43
CA ASP A 172 17.29 -15.16 11.72
C ASP A 172 15.94 -14.44 11.91
N LEU A 173 14.91 -14.91 11.21
CA LEU A 173 13.55 -14.41 11.29
C LEU A 173 12.56 -15.58 11.37
N VAL A 174 11.65 -15.52 12.31
CA VAL A 174 10.46 -16.38 12.33
C VAL A 174 9.23 -15.51 12.22
N VAL A 175 8.33 -15.87 11.30
CA VAL A 175 7.11 -15.14 10.96
C VAL A 175 5.89 -15.91 11.44
N MET A 176 5.01 -15.24 12.15
CA MET A 176 3.66 -15.69 12.48
C MET A 176 2.65 -14.58 12.16
N ASN A 177 1.93 -14.70 11.06
CA ASN A 177 0.95 -13.71 10.66
C ASN A 177 -0.47 -14.28 10.72
N GLY A 178 -1.19 -13.96 11.79
CA GLY A 178 -2.55 -14.50 12.00
C GLY A 178 -2.57 -15.98 12.36
N VAL A 179 -1.64 -16.43 13.19
CA VAL A 179 -1.48 -17.86 13.55
C VAL A 179 -1.61 -18.11 15.05
N LEU A 180 -1.03 -17.25 15.90
CA LEU A 180 -0.94 -17.51 17.35
C LEU A 180 -2.32 -17.69 18.02
N GLU A 181 -3.33 -16.96 17.57
CA GLU A 181 -4.70 -17.05 18.07
C GLU A 181 -5.35 -18.42 17.82
N TRP A 182 -4.93 -19.11 16.75
CA TRP A 182 -5.47 -20.41 16.36
C TRP A 182 -4.79 -21.58 17.06
N VAL A 183 -3.62 -21.40 17.62
CA VAL A 183 -2.86 -22.47 18.31
C VAL A 183 -3.68 -23.14 19.43
N GLY A 184 -4.56 -22.38 20.08
CA GLY A 184 -5.44 -22.93 21.12
C GLY A 184 -6.44 -23.96 20.65
N VAL A 185 -6.68 -24.08 19.34
CA VAL A 185 -7.66 -25.05 18.77
C VAL A 185 -7.02 -26.41 18.48
N SER A 186 -5.69 -26.49 18.37
CA SER A 186 -4.96 -27.70 17.95
C SER A 186 -5.07 -28.89 18.93
N ASP A 187 -5.30 -28.66 20.23
CA ASP A 187 -5.45 -29.72 21.22
C ASP A 187 -6.55 -29.33 22.22
N GLN A 188 -7.68 -30.04 22.19
CA GLN A 188 -8.83 -29.78 23.04
C GLN A 188 -8.58 -30.11 24.53
N ASN A 189 -7.61 -30.96 24.83
CA ASN A 189 -7.31 -31.41 26.19
C ASN A 189 -6.44 -30.40 26.96
N LYS A 190 -5.74 -29.51 26.28
CA LYS A 190 -4.88 -28.50 26.90
C LYS A 190 -5.52 -27.13 26.89
N LYS A 191 -5.17 -26.27 27.84
CA LYS A 191 -5.65 -24.89 27.86
C LYS A 191 -5.03 -24.10 26.70
N PRO A 192 -5.82 -23.27 25.98
CA PRO A 192 -5.33 -22.50 24.84
C PRO A 192 -4.07 -21.68 25.13
N ARG A 193 -3.99 -21.08 26.32
CA ARG A 193 -2.85 -20.28 26.72
C ARG A 193 -1.57 -21.10 26.89
N ASP A 194 -1.68 -22.34 27.39
CA ASP A 194 -0.52 -23.21 27.61
C ASP A 194 0.02 -23.70 26.26
N LEU A 195 -0.86 -24.01 25.30
CA LEU A 195 -0.49 -24.32 23.93
C LEU A 195 0.23 -23.14 23.25
N GLN A 196 -0.28 -21.92 23.42
CA GLN A 196 0.36 -20.73 22.86
C GLN A 196 1.75 -20.47 23.50
N LEU A 197 1.89 -20.75 24.80
CA LEU A 197 3.18 -20.64 25.49
C LEU A 197 4.18 -21.69 24.96
N MET A 198 3.74 -22.95 24.81
CA MET A 198 4.55 -24.03 24.22
C MET A 198 5.02 -23.67 22.81
N ALA A 199 4.10 -23.17 21.96
CA ALA A 199 4.40 -22.72 20.61
C ALA A 199 5.51 -21.63 20.60
N LEU A 200 5.35 -20.61 21.44
CA LEU A 200 6.33 -19.53 21.55
C LEU A 200 7.68 -20.01 22.10
N GLN A 201 7.70 -21.00 22.99
CA GLN A 201 8.93 -21.63 23.48
C GLN A 201 9.64 -22.43 22.38
N ASN A 202 8.90 -23.19 21.55
CA ASN A 202 9.45 -23.87 20.38
C ASN A 202 10.04 -22.90 19.37
N ILE A 203 9.35 -21.80 19.10
CA ILE A 203 9.86 -20.72 18.24
C ILE A 203 11.16 -20.15 18.84
N ARG A 204 11.16 -19.87 20.14
CA ARG A 204 12.35 -19.36 20.82
C ARG A 204 13.55 -20.30 20.71
N ARG A 205 13.31 -21.62 20.67
CA ARG A 205 14.37 -22.62 20.48
C ARG A 205 15.02 -22.48 19.09
N VAL A 206 14.22 -22.41 18.04
CA VAL A 206 14.71 -22.39 16.64
C VAL A 206 15.24 -21.02 16.17
N ILE A 207 14.85 -19.93 16.82
CA ILE A 207 15.38 -18.59 16.52
C ILE A 207 16.83 -18.47 17.00
N LYS A 208 17.71 -17.88 16.18
CA LYS A 208 19.09 -17.50 16.56
C LYS A 208 19.09 -16.48 17.71
N ASN A 209 20.23 -16.37 18.40
CA ASN A 209 20.34 -15.41 19.53
C ASN A 209 20.15 -13.95 19.12
N THR A 210 20.50 -13.59 17.90
CA THR A 210 20.28 -12.28 17.28
C THR A 210 18.98 -12.19 16.49
N GLY A 211 18.28 -13.32 16.31
CA GLY A 211 17.10 -13.44 15.48
C GLY A 211 15.86 -12.75 16.06
N THR A 212 14.89 -12.57 15.22
CA THR A 212 13.65 -11.85 15.54
C THR A 212 12.43 -12.72 15.25
N LEU A 213 11.46 -12.72 16.16
CA LEU A 213 10.12 -13.22 15.93
C LEU A 213 9.22 -12.03 15.51
N TYR A 214 8.55 -12.17 14.35
CA TYR A 214 7.44 -11.31 13.93
C TYR A 214 6.11 -11.97 14.27
N ILE A 215 5.19 -11.19 14.86
CA ILE A 215 3.80 -11.60 15.06
C ILE A 215 2.87 -10.51 14.54
N GLY A 216 2.03 -10.84 13.55
CA GLY A 216 0.87 -10.03 13.15
C GLY A 216 -0.39 -10.58 13.80
N ILE A 217 -1.10 -9.79 14.63
CA ILE A 217 -2.20 -10.32 15.45
C ILE A 217 -3.16 -9.23 15.94
N GLU A 218 -4.41 -9.62 16.22
CA GLU A 218 -5.42 -8.73 16.78
C GLU A 218 -5.17 -8.41 18.26
N ASN A 219 -5.62 -7.21 18.62
CA ASN A 219 -5.73 -6.78 20.00
C ASN A 219 -7.09 -7.18 20.58
N ARG A 220 -7.11 -8.00 21.62
CA ARG A 220 -8.34 -8.43 22.31
C ARG A 220 -9.29 -7.28 22.65
N ILE A 221 -8.77 -6.12 23.03
CA ILE A 221 -9.53 -4.92 23.39
C ILE A 221 -9.43 -3.82 22.33
N GLY A 222 -9.29 -4.21 21.05
CA GLY A 222 -9.29 -3.28 19.93
C GLY A 222 -10.60 -2.48 19.86
N TYR A 223 -10.48 -1.18 19.51
CA TYR A 223 -11.64 -0.27 19.52
C TYR A 223 -12.80 -0.76 18.63
N SER A 224 -12.52 -1.53 17.58
CA SER A 224 -13.55 -2.05 16.68
C SER A 224 -14.48 -3.07 17.35
N TYR A 225 -13.99 -3.82 18.33
CA TYR A 225 -14.83 -4.77 19.08
C TYR A 225 -15.89 -4.06 19.92
N PHE A 226 -15.56 -2.89 20.50
CA PHE A 226 -16.55 -2.02 21.16
C PHE A 226 -17.60 -1.46 20.18
N LEU A 227 -17.30 -1.48 18.88
CA LEU A 227 -18.20 -1.05 17.82
C LEU A 227 -18.96 -2.22 17.16
N GLY A 228 -18.82 -3.43 17.71
CA GLY A 228 -19.56 -4.62 17.25
C GLY A 228 -18.85 -5.44 16.15
N ARG A 229 -17.54 -5.25 15.93
CA ARG A 229 -16.76 -6.19 15.11
C ARG A 229 -16.82 -7.58 15.73
N VAL A 230 -16.99 -8.59 14.91
CA VAL A 230 -16.89 -9.99 15.35
C VAL A 230 -15.42 -10.38 15.53
N ASP A 231 -15.15 -11.28 16.49
CA ASP A 231 -13.84 -11.91 16.65
C ASP A 231 -13.81 -13.31 15.95
N HIS A 232 -12.75 -14.08 16.16
CA HIS A 232 -12.62 -15.42 15.59
C HIS A 232 -13.66 -16.44 16.06
N SER A 233 -14.46 -16.11 17.05
CA SER A 233 -15.66 -16.91 17.41
C SER A 233 -16.86 -16.62 16.51
N TYR A 234 -16.74 -15.64 15.59
CA TYR A 234 -17.82 -15.07 14.76
C TYR A 234 -18.99 -14.49 15.58
N LEU A 235 -18.76 -14.17 16.85
CA LEU A 235 -19.71 -13.51 17.74
C LEU A 235 -19.24 -12.10 18.10
N LYS A 236 -20.20 -11.19 18.29
CA LYS A 236 -19.90 -9.82 18.71
C LYS A 236 -19.55 -9.77 20.18
N TYR A 237 -18.61 -8.91 20.54
CA TYR A 237 -18.20 -8.59 21.92
C TYR A 237 -17.52 -9.72 22.70
N THR A 238 -17.39 -10.94 22.17
CA THR A 238 -16.87 -12.11 22.87
C THR A 238 -15.45 -11.91 23.35
N SER A 239 -14.57 -11.29 22.52
CA SER A 239 -13.20 -10.98 22.89
C SER A 239 -13.08 -10.05 24.11
N LEU A 240 -14.08 -9.18 24.36
CA LEU A 240 -14.09 -8.23 25.46
C LEU A 240 -14.48 -8.89 26.80
N LEU A 241 -15.17 -10.03 26.77
CA LEU A 241 -15.65 -10.73 27.96
C LEU A 241 -14.50 -11.42 28.71
N PRO A 242 -14.57 -11.56 30.05
CA PRO A 242 -13.72 -12.49 30.79
C PRO A 242 -13.76 -13.90 30.17
N ARG A 243 -12.64 -14.64 30.16
CA ARG A 243 -12.52 -15.92 29.44
C ARG A 243 -13.58 -16.96 29.80
N SER A 244 -13.95 -17.05 31.07
CA SER A 244 -15.02 -17.95 31.53
C SER A 244 -16.39 -17.57 30.94
N ILE A 245 -16.69 -16.27 30.92
CA ILE A 245 -17.94 -15.77 30.35
C ILE A 245 -17.94 -15.90 28.82
N ALA A 246 -16.79 -15.61 28.17
CA ALA A 246 -16.64 -15.83 26.73
C ALA A 246 -16.88 -17.29 26.36
N ASN A 247 -16.32 -18.23 27.13
CA ASN A 247 -16.54 -19.65 26.91
C ASN A 247 -18.01 -20.07 27.10
N LEU A 248 -18.66 -19.58 28.15
CA LEU A 248 -20.10 -19.82 28.35
C LEU A 248 -20.93 -19.23 27.20
N HIS A 249 -20.56 -18.04 26.69
CA HIS A 249 -21.25 -17.40 25.60
C HIS A 249 -21.14 -18.21 24.30
N THR A 250 -19.92 -18.68 23.94
CA THR A 250 -19.73 -19.50 22.73
C THR A 250 -20.39 -20.86 22.82
N ARG A 251 -20.30 -21.54 23.97
CA ARG A 251 -21.01 -22.80 24.21
C ARG A 251 -22.52 -22.66 24.01
N ARG A 252 -23.13 -21.59 24.56
CA ARG A 252 -24.56 -21.34 24.39
C ARG A 252 -25.00 -21.02 22.98
N LYS A 253 -24.14 -20.36 22.20
CA LYS A 253 -24.48 -19.85 20.85
C LYS A 253 -24.09 -20.82 19.74
N LYS A 254 -22.99 -21.58 19.91
CA LYS A 254 -22.38 -22.41 18.87
C LYS A 254 -22.11 -23.86 19.30
N ASN A 255 -22.31 -24.20 20.56
CA ASN A 255 -21.92 -25.50 21.15
C ASN A 255 -20.42 -25.79 21.08
N GLU A 256 -19.57 -24.72 21.09
CA GLU A 256 -18.12 -24.80 20.97
C GLU A 256 -17.44 -24.04 22.11
N ASP A 257 -16.24 -24.47 22.49
CA ASP A 257 -15.40 -23.76 23.45
C ASP A 257 -14.73 -22.54 22.82
N TYR A 258 -14.62 -21.45 23.60
CA TYR A 258 -13.86 -20.27 23.18
C TYR A 258 -12.36 -20.56 23.30
N ARG A 259 -11.71 -20.86 22.18
CA ARG A 259 -10.31 -21.32 22.16
C ARG A 259 -9.36 -20.39 21.38
N THR A 260 -9.86 -19.46 20.56
CA THR A 260 -9.09 -18.51 19.76
C THR A 260 -8.66 -17.32 20.61
N TYR A 261 -7.58 -17.50 21.40
CA TYR A 261 -7.14 -16.49 22.36
C TYR A 261 -6.27 -15.41 21.75
N THR A 262 -6.74 -14.18 21.78
CA THR A 262 -5.96 -12.95 21.60
C THR A 262 -5.73 -12.26 22.93
N TYR A 263 -4.77 -11.35 23.02
CA TYR A 263 -4.41 -10.62 24.24
C TYR A 263 -4.39 -9.11 24.03
N SER A 264 -4.44 -8.36 25.13
CA SER A 264 -4.14 -6.94 25.15
C SER A 264 -2.65 -6.67 25.01
N TYR A 265 -2.25 -5.42 24.82
CA TYR A 265 -0.85 -4.99 24.75
C TYR A 265 0.01 -5.60 25.88
N SER A 266 -0.38 -5.39 27.14
CA SER A 266 0.34 -5.95 28.31
C SER A 266 0.20 -7.47 28.42
N GLY A 267 -0.89 -8.04 27.91
CA GLY A 267 -1.06 -9.50 27.86
C GLY A 267 -0.06 -10.16 26.93
N TYR A 268 0.17 -9.61 25.73
CA TYR A 268 1.22 -10.10 24.82
C TYR A 268 2.62 -9.91 25.41
N GLN A 269 2.90 -8.76 26.04
CA GLN A 269 4.19 -8.55 26.72
C GLN A 269 4.45 -9.62 27.79
N LYS A 270 3.44 -9.94 28.60
CA LYS A 270 3.54 -10.97 29.65
C LYS A 270 3.73 -12.37 29.06
N LEU A 271 2.98 -12.72 28.02
CA LEU A 271 3.07 -14.02 27.34
C LEU A 271 4.46 -14.23 26.71
N LEU A 272 4.95 -13.25 25.97
CA LEU A 272 6.28 -13.29 25.34
C LEU A 272 7.41 -13.33 26.36
N LYS A 273 7.29 -12.57 27.45
CA LYS A 273 8.26 -12.64 28.57
C LYS A 273 8.30 -14.02 29.21
N GLN A 274 7.13 -14.66 29.41
CA GLN A 274 7.04 -16.02 29.95
C GLN A 274 7.62 -17.06 29.00
N ALA A 275 7.50 -16.85 27.68
CA ALA A 275 8.16 -17.68 26.68
C ALA A 275 9.68 -17.44 26.58
N GLY A 276 10.23 -16.45 27.32
CA GLY A 276 11.66 -16.17 27.40
C GLY A 276 12.18 -15.10 26.44
N PHE A 277 11.29 -14.36 25.75
CA PHE A 277 11.71 -13.22 24.96
C PHE A 277 11.95 -12.00 25.85
N GLN A 278 13.14 -11.38 25.72
CA GLN A 278 13.55 -10.30 26.63
C GLN A 278 13.19 -8.91 26.11
N LYS A 279 13.07 -8.74 24.79
CA LYS A 279 12.73 -7.46 24.17
C LYS A 279 11.56 -7.60 23.22
N THR A 280 10.63 -6.65 23.31
CA THR A 280 9.47 -6.57 22.40
C THR A 280 9.29 -5.15 21.92
N LYS A 281 8.98 -4.99 20.62
CA LYS A 281 8.56 -3.73 20.03
C LYS A 281 7.19 -3.91 19.39
N PHE A 282 6.31 -2.94 19.61
CA PHE A 282 4.96 -2.96 19.10
C PHE A 282 4.76 -1.84 18.06
N TYR A 283 4.18 -2.21 16.94
CA TYR A 283 3.77 -1.31 15.88
C TYR A 283 2.26 -1.40 15.67
N CYS A 284 1.67 -0.31 15.19
CA CYS A 284 0.28 -0.28 14.73
C CYS A 284 0.25 -0.48 13.22
N PRO A 285 -0.27 -1.60 12.72
CA PRO A 285 -0.66 -1.73 11.33
C PRO A 285 -2.05 -1.11 11.13
N PHE A 286 -2.24 -0.32 10.10
CA PHE A 286 -3.55 0.25 9.77
C PHE A 286 -3.87 0.02 8.29
N PRO A 287 -5.10 -0.42 7.95
CA PRO A 287 -6.25 -0.69 8.83
C PRO A 287 -6.15 -1.96 9.68
N GLY A 288 -5.28 -2.90 9.35
CA GLY A 288 -5.03 -4.15 10.07
C GLY A 288 -3.72 -4.80 9.65
N TYR A 289 -3.26 -5.82 10.38
CA TYR A 289 -1.99 -6.51 10.09
C TYR A 289 -2.02 -7.35 8.81
N ASN A 290 -3.20 -7.78 8.37
CA ASN A 290 -3.36 -8.59 7.17
C ASN A 290 -3.05 -7.83 5.87
N LYS A 291 -3.40 -6.55 5.80
CA LYS A 291 -3.13 -5.65 4.66
C LYS A 291 -2.85 -4.23 5.16
N PRO A 292 -1.68 -3.99 5.74
CA PRO A 292 -1.36 -2.69 6.30
C PRO A 292 -1.03 -1.68 5.20
N ASN A 293 -1.80 -0.59 5.16
CA ASN A 293 -1.48 0.58 4.32
C ASN A 293 -0.54 1.56 5.03
N LEU A 294 -0.42 1.44 6.34
CA LEU A 294 0.42 2.26 7.19
C LEU A 294 0.90 1.44 8.38
N ILE A 295 2.20 1.48 8.68
CA ILE A 295 2.78 0.87 9.86
C ILE A 295 3.61 1.90 10.60
N PHE A 296 3.40 2.06 11.92
CA PHE A 296 4.18 2.96 12.76
C PHE A 296 4.38 2.41 14.18
N GLU A 297 5.49 2.77 14.81
CA GLU A 297 5.77 2.36 16.19
C GLU A 297 4.78 2.99 17.17
N LEU A 298 4.31 2.24 18.18
CA LEU A 298 3.32 2.69 19.17
C LEU A 298 3.93 3.65 20.21
N LYS A 299 4.54 4.74 19.72
CA LYS A 299 5.06 5.86 20.53
C LYS A 299 4.02 6.98 20.63
N LYS A 300 4.05 7.73 21.74
CA LYS A 300 3.08 8.81 22.05
C LYS A 300 2.90 9.80 20.90
N ASN A 301 3.99 10.25 20.29
CA ASN A 301 3.92 11.24 19.21
C ASN A 301 3.38 10.66 17.90
N ALA A 302 3.82 9.45 17.52
CA ALA A 302 3.31 8.75 16.36
C ALA A 302 1.80 8.51 16.47
N ILE A 303 1.31 8.07 17.63
CA ILE A 303 -0.11 7.90 17.90
C ILE A 303 -0.88 9.22 17.77
N LYS A 304 -0.34 10.34 18.34
CA LYS A 304 -0.97 11.67 18.22
C LYS A 304 -1.09 12.11 16.77
N HIS A 305 -0.04 11.91 15.97
CA HIS A 305 -0.06 12.22 14.54
C HIS A 305 -1.09 11.36 13.79
N PHE A 306 -1.10 10.06 14.04
CA PHE A 306 -2.06 9.13 13.45
C PHE A 306 -3.51 9.53 13.74
N VAL A 307 -3.85 9.77 15.00
CA VAL A 307 -5.21 10.15 15.41
C VAL A 307 -5.62 11.51 14.83
N LYS A 308 -4.67 12.44 14.65
CA LYS A 308 -4.93 13.73 13.97
C LYS A 308 -5.04 13.57 12.45
N SER A 309 -4.53 12.49 11.88
CA SER A 309 -4.60 12.24 10.45
C SER A 309 -6.06 12.02 10.03
N ARG A 310 -6.36 12.37 8.78
CA ARG A 310 -7.69 12.23 8.24
C ARG A 310 -8.06 10.79 7.92
N THR A 311 -7.07 9.97 7.60
CA THR A 311 -7.23 8.53 7.41
C THR A 311 -7.96 7.91 8.59
N PHE A 312 -7.60 8.31 9.81
CA PHE A 312 -8.24 7.82 11.02
C PHE A 312 -9.61 8.47 11.29
N SER A 313 -9.73 9.81 11.11
CA SER A 313 -10.98 10.52 11.39
C SER A 313 -12.15 10.08 10.51
N LYS A 314 -11.88 9.57 9.30
CA LYS A 314 -12.88 9.01 8.39
C LYS A 314 -13.58 7.76 8.95
N TYR A 315 -12.90 6.97 9.78
CA TYR A 315 -13.47 5.79 10.45
C TYR A 315 -14.33 6.14 11.67
N PHE A 316 -14.16 7.33 12.26
CA PHE A 316 -14.94 7.81 13.41
C PHE A 316 -16.00 8.81 13.01
N LYS A 317 -17.14 8.35 12.51
CA LYS A 317 -18.26 9.17 11.98
C LYS A 317 -18.97 10.08 13.00
N LYS A 318 -18.72 9.95 14.32
CA LYS A 318 -19.39 10.75 15.37
C LYS A 318 -18.38 11.63 16.14
N LYS A 319 -18.61 12.95 16.16
CA LYS A 319 -17.75 13.97 16.84
C LYS A 319 -17.36 13.60 18.28
N MET A 320 -18.27 13.04 19.06
CA MET A 320 -18.03 12.67 20.47
C MET A 320 -17.01 11.53 20.61
N LYS A 321 -17.07 10.50 19.74
CA LYS A 321 -16.11 9.39 19.75
C LYS A 321 -14.69 9.83 19.35
N TYR A 322 -14.60 10.77 18.41
CA TYR A 322 -13.31 11.31 17.95
C TYR A 322 -12.60 12.15 19.02
N SER A 323 -13.35 12.94 19.80
CA SER A 323 -12.79 13.70 20.92
C SER A 323 -12.20 12.77 21.99
N LEU A 324 -12.91 11.71 22.36
CA LEU A 324 -12.42 10.69 23.31
C LEU A 324 -11.12 10.04 22.80
N VAL A 325 -11.08 9.66 21.54
CA VAL A 325 -9.86 9.05 20.96
C VAL A 325 -8.67 10.01 20.98
N LYS A 326 -8.88 11.29 20.70
CA LYS A 326 -7.83 12.32 20.84
C LYS A 326 -7.32 12.43 22.27
N THR A 327 -8.21 12.42 23.25
CA THR A 327 -7.83 12.45 24.67
C THR A 327 -7.00 11.24 25.05
N LEU A 328 -7.45 10.03 24.67
CA LEU A 328 -6.71 8.79 24.90
C LEU A 328 -5.34 8.79 24.22
N ALA A 329 -5.20 9.37 23.02
CA ALA A 329 -3.93 9.54 22.33
C ALA A 329 -2.99 10.51 23.09
N HIS A 330 -3.53 11.61 23.64
CA HIS A 330 -2.75 12.55 24.43
C HIS A 330 -2.25 11.94 25.75
N LEU A 331 -3.06 11.09 26.37
CA LEU A 331 -2.72 10.35 27.59
C LEU A 331 -1.84 9.10 27.30
N ASN A 332 -1.49 8.83 26.04
CA ASN A 332 -0.76 7.63 25.61
C ASN A 332 -1.52 6.31 25.91
N LEU A 333 -2.82 6.37 26.07
CA LEU A 333 -3.68 5.20 26.34
C LEU A 333 -4.20 4.55 25.06
N PHE A 334 -4.23 5.26 23.94
CA PHE A 334 -4.76 4.73 22.68
C PHE A 334 -3.98 3.52 22.15
N LYS A 335 -2.70 3.37 22.51
CA LYS A 335 -1.90 2.17 22.17
C LYS A 335 -2.49 0.85 22.70
N TYR A 336 -3.30 0.91 23.73
CA TYR A 336 -4.00 -0.26 24.28
C TYR A 336 -5.28 -0.60 23.54
N LEU A 337 -5.79 0.33 22.71
CA LEU A 337 -7.06 0.24 22.01
C LEU A 337 -6.95 0.13 20.49
N VAL A 338 -5.74 0.21 19.90
CA VAL A 338 -5.55 -0.09 18.47
C VAL A 338 -6.08 -1.49 18.16
N ASN A 339 -6.59 -1.71 16.94
CA ASN A 339 -7.23 -2.98 16.61
C ASN A 339 -6.26 -4.15 16.58
N ASP A 340 -5.08 -3.92 16.02
CA ASP A 340 -4.12 -4.97 15.71
C ASP A 340 -2.71 -4.51 16.08
N TYR A 341 -1.84 -5.48 16.26
CA TYR A 341 -0.41 -5.28 16.51
C TYR A 341 0.45 -6.00 15.46
N ILE A 342 1.55 -5.37 15.12
CA ILE A 342 2.76 -6.03 14.65
C ILE A 342 3.72 -6.02 15.83
N ILE A 343 4.20 -7.19 16.26
CA ILE A 343 5.09 -7.36 17.39
C ILE A 343 6.39 -7.97 16.89
N PHE A 344 7.50 -7.29 17.15
CA PHE A 344 8.83 -7.88 17.03
C PHE A 344 9.33 -8.28 18.41
N ALA A 345 9.75 -9.55 18.56
CA ALA A 345 10.27 -10.09 19.81
C ALA A 345 11.64 -10.74 19.61
N GLN A 346 12.55 -10.57 20.58
CA GLN A 346 13.92 -11.08 20.53
C GLN A 346 14.30 -11.82 21.82
N LYS A 347 15.15 -12.86 21.67
CA LYS A 347 15.71 -13.59 22.82
C LYS A 347 16.48 -12.69 23.76
N ASN A 348 17.33 -11.84 23.20
CA ASN A 348 18.27 -11.00 23.93
C ASN A 348 17.91 -9.50 23.80
N LYS A 349 18.49 -8.66 24.63
CA LYS A 349 18.30 -7.20 24.57
C LYS A 349 19.14 -6.56 23.45
N VAL A 350 19.10 -7.11 22.24
CA VAL A 350 19.78 -6.51 21.08
C VAL A 350 19.03 -5.26 20.64
N ASN A 351 19.77 -4.24 20.19
CA ASN A 351 19.13 -3.01 19.74
C ASN A 351 18.52 -3.20 18.34
N LEU A 352 17.19 -3.30 18.26
CA LEU A 352 16.44 -3.25 17.01
C LEU A 352 16.38 -1.79 16.52
N GLU A 353 17.51 -1.23 16.14
CA GLU A 353 17.45 0.02 15.41
C GLU A 353 17.00 -0.27 13.98
N ASN A 354 16.03 0.48 13.52
CA ASN A 354 15.51 0.32 12.16
C ASN A 354 16.62 0.63 11.16
N ARG A 355 16.82 -0.26 10.19
CA ARG A 355 17.88 -0.19 9.18
C ARG A 355 17.87 1.11 8.37
N ILE A 356 16.69 1.59 8.01
CA ILE A 356 16.52 2.86 7.29
C ILE A 356 16.89 4.05 8.17
N ILE A 357 16.46 4.03 9.44
CA ILE A 357 16.86 5.10 10.39
C ILE A 357 18.37 5.12 10.57
N THR A 358 18.99 3.95 10.75
CA THR A 358 20.44 3.83 10.88
C THR A 358 21.16 4.34 9.64
N TYR A 359 20.69 3.95 8.44
CA TYR A 359 21.23 4.43 7.19
C TYR A 359 21.16 5.96 7.06
N VAL A 360 19.98 6.54 7.32
CA VAL A 360 19.79 8.00 7.24
C VAL A 360 20.63 8.72 8.29
N LYS A 361 20.75 8.20 9.52
CA LYS A 361 21.61 8.78 10.56
C LYS A 361 23.08 8.80 10.17
N ASN A 362 23.58 7.71 9.61
CA ASN A 362 24.97 7.59 9.17
C ASN A 362 25.28 8.52 8.00
N ASN A 363 24.28 8.87 7.20
CA ASN A 363 24.42 9.76 6.05
C ASN A 363 23.86 11.18 6.28
N CYS A 364 23.46 11.53 7.51
CA CYS A 364 22.85 12.83 7.84
C CYS A 364 23.65 14.05 7.36
N LYS A 365 24.98 13.97 7.38
CA LYS A 365 25.87 15.05 6.89
C LYS A 365 25.61 15.36 5.41
N LYS A 366 25.33 14.35 4.57
CA LYS A 366 24.96 14.52 3.15
C LYS A 366 23.66 15.32 2.99
N PHE A 367 22.77 15.28 3.99
CA PHE A 367 21.45 15.91 3.96
C PHE A 367 21.38 17.21 4.77
N GLY A 368 22.51 17.66 5.34
CA GLY A 368 22.56 18.89 6.14
C GLY A 368 21.80 18.81 7.47
N LEU A 369 21.69 17.62 8.08
CA LEU A 369 20.87 17.37 9.27
C LEU A 369 21.68 16.82 10.44
N ASN A 370 21.14 17.07 11.65
CA ASN A 370 21.61 16.44 12.88
C ASN A 370 20.88 15.09 13.09
N PRO A 371 21.61 13.95 13.28
CA PRO A 371 21.03 12.64 13.53
C PRO A 371 20.07 12.57 14.73
N GLU A 372 20.26 13.42 15.73
CA GLU A 372 19.40 13.46 16.92
C GLU A 372 17.95 13.91 16.64
N HIS A 373 17.72 14.55 15.50
CA HIS A 373 16.40 15.01 15.11
C HIS A 373 15.50 13.88 14.55
N LEU A 374 16.06 12.70 14.24
CA LEU A 374 15.30 11.57 13.68
C LEU A 374 14.70 10.72 14.80
N LYS A 375 13.40 10.82 15.03
CA LYS A 375 12.71 10.15 16.14
C LYS A 375 11.66 9.14 15.76
N ASP A 376 10.91 9.38 14.71
CA ASP A 376 9.78 8.53 14.31
C ASP A 376 9.87 8.13 12.83
N LEU A 377 9.61 6.86 12.54
CA LEU A 377 9.52 6.31 11.19
C LEU A 377 8.12 5.78 10.95
N TRP A 378 7.55 6.17 9.80
CA TRP A 378 6.29 5.70 9.29
C TRP A 378 6.52 5.00 7.96
N LEU A 379 6.04 3.78 7.82
CA LEU A 379 6.06 3.04 6.57
C LEU A 379 4.68 3.12 5.94
N PHE A 380 4.61 3.64 4.73
CA PHE A 380 3.41 3.62 3.91
C PHE A 380 3.52 2.48 2.91
N GLY A 381 2.66 1.47 3.05
CA GLY A 381 2.43 0.50 1.99
C GLY A 381 1.63 1.20 0.89
N ASN A 382 2.18 1.32 -0.29
CA ASN A 382 1.46 1.93 -1.39
C ASN A 382 0.84 0.85 -2.28
N ASN A 383 -0.47 0.71 -2.21
CA ASN A 383 -1.20 -0.21 -3.08
C ASN A 383 -1.29 0.27 -4.54
N GLN A 384 -0.77 1.46 -4.85
CA GLN A 384 -0.90 2.11 -6.17
C GLN A 384 0.43 2.37 -6.87
N SER A 385 1.55 2.25 -6.18
CA SER A 385 2.87 2.35 -6.80
C SER A 385 3.76 1.22 -6.30
N SER A 386 4.65 0.76 -7.16
CA SER A 386 5.64 -0.26 -6.85
C SER A 386 6.81 0.25 -5.99
N ALA A 387 6.76 1.51 -5.53
CA ALA A 387 7.71 2.06 -4.57
C ALA A 387 7.13 2.08 -3.16
N ILE A 388 7.93 1.66 -2.19
CA ILE A 388 7.60 1.76 -0.77
C ILE A 388 8.01 3.14 -0.28
N SER A 389 7.12 3.81 0.43
CA SER A 389 7.36 5.15 0.96
C SER A 389 7.57 5.12 2.47
N PHE A 390 8.59 5.85 2.92
CA PHE A 390 8.85 6.07 4.34
C PHE A 390 8.84 7.57 4.63
N LEU A 391 8.22 7.95 5.73
CA LEU A 391 8.28 9.29 6.26
C LEU A 391 9.06 9.28 7.57
N LEU A 392 10.20 9.97 7.58
CA LEU A 392 10.96 10.21 8.80
C LEU A 392 10.61 11.58 9.36
N SER A 393 10.32 11.64 10.64
CA SER A 393 9.96 12.88 11.32
C SER A 393 10.74 13.09 12.60
N ASN A 394 10.81 14.35 13.04
CA ASN A 394 10.99 14.66 14.45
C ASN A 394 9.63 14.57 15.17
N THR A 395 9.56 14.97 16.43
CA THR A 395 8.34 14.89 17.24
C THR A 395 7.15 15.69 16.71
N THR A 396 7.35 16.61 15.75
CA THR A 396 6.32 17.60 15.33
C THR A 396 6.16 17.75 13.83
N GLN A 397 7.21 17.50 13.04
CA GLN A 397 7.21 17.76 11.61
C GLN A 397 7.86 16.62 10.82
N PRO A 398 7.39 16.32 9.60
CA PRO A 398 8.09 15.45 8.69
C PRO A 398 9.42 16.11 8.25
N LEU A 399 10.48 15.32 8.14
CA LEU A 399 11.82 15.75 7.72
C LEU A 399 12.16 15.21 6.34
N PHE A 400 11.95 13.91 6.14
CA PHE A 400 12.26 13.21 4.90
C PHE A 400 11.09 12.38 4.41
N HIS A 401 10.97 12.34 3.10
CA HIS A 401 10.24 11.32 2.38
C HIS A 401 11.25 10.44 1.63
N ILE A 402 11.17 9.13 1.82
CA ILE A 402 12.06 8.16 1.18
C ILE A 402 11.19 7.23 0.34
N LYS A 403 11.51 7.12 -0.95
CA LYS A 403 10.93 6.12 -1.85
C LYS A 403 11.96 5.00 -2.07
N LEU A 404 11.54 3.75 -1.96
CA LEU A 404 12.36 2.56 -2.21
C LEU A 404 11.77 1.83 -3.42
N ALA A 405 12.59 1.63 -4.46
CA ALA A 405 12.17 0.91 -5.66
C ALA A 405 12.08 -0.60 -5.39
N GLN A 406 11.02 -1.23 -5.89
CA GLN A 406 10.82 -2.69 -5.81
C GLN A 406 10.91 -3.38 -7.17
N THR A 407 10.84 -2.61 -8.26
CA THR A 407 10.84 -3.12 -9.64
C THR A 407 11.70 -2.21 -10.51
N GLU A 408 12.14 -2.71 -11.66
CA GLU A 408 12.91 -1.92 -12.63
C GLU A 408 12.15 -0.66 -13.10
N ALA A 409 10.85 -0.78 -13.30
CA ALA A 409 10.01 0.37 -13.65
C ALA A 409 10.04 1.47 -12.57
N THR A 410 10.06 1.10 -11.28
CA THR A 410 10.19 2.07 -10.20
C THR A 410 11.58 2.62 -10.01
N VAL A 411 12.62 1.90 -10.40
CA VAL A 411 13.99 2.46 -10.48
C VAL A 411 13.99 3.61 -11.48
N GLN A 412 13.46 3.38 -12.68
CA GLN A 412 13.38 4.41 -13.74
C GLN A 412 12.54 5.61 -13.28
N ALA A 413 11.41 5.39 -12.61
CA ALA A 413 10.56 6.45 -12.08
C ALA A 413 11.29 7.30 -11.02
N ILE A 414 11.99 6.68 -10.08
CA ILE A 414 12.79 7.34 -9.03
C ILE A 414 13.92 8.18 -9.65
N GLU A 415 14.62 7.64 -10.62
CA GLU A 415 15.69 8.38 -11.33
C GLU A 415 15.14 9.57 -12.11
N GLN A 416 13.99 9.39 -12.77
CA GLN A 416 13.35 10.46 -13.49
C GLN A 416 12.86 11.57 -12.55
N GLU A 417 12.24 11.21 -11.43
CA GLU A 417 11.81 12.16 -10.40
C GLU A 417 13.02 12.96 -9.85
N HIS A 418 14.12 12.29 -9.56
CA HIS A 418 15.35 12.96 -9.12
C HIS A 418 15.86 13.99 -10.13
N LYS A 419 16.00 13.58 -11.41
CA LYS A 419 16.42 14.47 -12.50
C LYS A 419 15.50 15.69 -12.64
N ASN A 420 14.20 15.44 -12.58
CA ASN A 420 13.16 16.47 -12.67
C ASN A 420 13.24 17.46 -11.50
N LEU A 421 13.35 16.98 -10.27
CA LEU A 421 13.50 17.83 -9.08
C LEU A 421 14.73 18.72 -9.17
N LEU A 422 15.87 18.19 -9.58
CA LEU A 422 17.10 19.01 -9.77
C LEU A 422 16.92 20.10 -10.83
N LYS A 423 16.22 19.78 -11.94
CA LYS A 423 15.90 20.75 -13.00
C LYS A 423 14.98 21.87 -12.49
N ILE A 424 13.92 21.48 -11.76
CA ILE A 424 12.92 22.43 -11.23
C ILE A 424 13.57 23.34 -10.18
N GLN A 425 14.37 22.80 -9.27
CA GLN A 425 15.05 23.57 -8.21
C GLN A 425 15.99 24.66 -8.74
N LYS A 426 16.52 24.51 -9.97
CA LYS A 426 17.33 25.53 -10.64
C LYS A 426 16.49 26.68 -11.19
N ASN A 427 15.27 26.39 -11.66
CA ASN A 427 14.43 27.36 -12.36
C ASN A 427 13.52 28.15 -11.40
N VAL A 428 13.08 27.51 -10.33
CA VAL A 428 12.11 28.08 -9.40
C VAL A 428 12.80 28.86 -8.28
N LYS A 429 12.27 30.04 -7.93
CA LYS A 429 12.84 30.98 -6.94
C LYS A 429 11.83 31.37 -5.86
N GLY A 430 12.29 32.06 -4.83
CA GLY A 430 11.46 32.69 -3.79
C GLY A 430 10.59 31.70 -2.99
N GLU A 431 9.36 32.09 -2.69
CA GLU A 431 8.40 31.30 -1.91
C GLU A 431 7.97 30.04 -2.67
N LEU A 432 7.92 30.08 -4.00
CA LEU A 432 7.62 28.93 -4.83
C LEU A 432 8.63 27.79 -4.64
N LYS A 433 9.92 28.12 -4.49
CA LYS A 433 10.97 27.12 -4.21
C LYS A 433 10.74 26.37 -2.89
N LYS A 434 10.13 27.03 -1.89
CA LYS A 434 9.81 26.41 -0.59
C LYS A 434 8.62 25.46 -0.67
N SER A 435 7.84 25.50 -1.75
CA SER A 435 6.68 24.64 -1.99
C SER A 435 7.01 23.33 -2.71
N ILE A 436 8.28 23.15 -3.06
CA ILE A 436 8.82 21.97 -3.73
C ILE A 436 9.94 21.41 -2.82
N SER A 437 10.21 20.12 -2.88
CA SER A 437 11.25 19.52 -2.05
C SER A 437 12.58 20.29 -2.16
N SER A 438 13.14 20.65 -1.02
CA SER A 438 14.35 21.48 -0.93
C SER A 438 15.62 20.76 -1.41
N PHE A 439 15.63 19.44 -1.38
CA PHE A 439 16.69 18.60 -1.91
C PHE A 439 16.12 17.24 -2.36
N ALA A 440 16.86 16.57 -3.24
CA ALA A 440 16.62 15.20 -3.64
C ALA A 440 17.96 14.49 -3.82
N HIS A 441 18.07 13.27 -3.34
CA HIS A 441 19.28 12.46 -3.44
C HIS A 441 18.90 11.00 -3.72
N THR A 442 19.55 10.39 -4.69
CA THR A 442 19.42 8.95 -4.96
C THR A 442 20.64 8.21 -4.43
N ASP A 443 20.41 7.02 -3.91
CA ASP A 443 21.47 6.15 -3.40
C ASP A 443 21.03 4.69 -3.55
N ASN A 444 21.94 3.76 -3.28
CA ASN A 444 21.64 2.33 -3.19
C ASN A 444 21.55 1.93 -1.72
N PHE A 445 20.43 1.36 -1.35
CA PHE A 445 20.19 0.81 -0.03
C PHE A 445 19.90 -0.67 -0.15
N ASP A 446 20.84 -1.52 0.29
CA ASP A 446 20.73 -2.98 0.25
C ASP A 446 20.38 -3.57 -1.15
N GLY A 447 21.02 -3.05 -2.17
CA GLY A 447 20.74 -3.46 -3.55
C GLY A 447 19.53 -2.79 -4.20
N CYS A 448 18.73 -2.04 -3.44
CA CYS A 448 17.56 -1.33 -3.95
C CYS A 448 17.87 0.15 -4.16
N GLN A 449 17.42 0.70 -5.30
CA GLN A 449 17.48 2.13 -5.56
C GLN A 449 16.53 2.88 -4.62
N ILE A 450 17.03 3.94 -3.97
CA ILE A 450 16.23 4.81 -3.12
C ILE A 450 16.31 6.28 -3.59
N LEU A 451 15.22 7.00 -3.36
CA LEU A 451 15.16 8.46 -3.46
C LEU A 451 14.86 9.03 -2.07
N ILE A 452 15.75 9.87 -1.57
CA ILE A 452 15.58 10.62 -0.33
C ILE A 452 15.34 12.07 -0.70
N GLN A 453 14.25 12.64 -0.23
CA GLN A 453 13.87 14.02 -0.50
C GLN A 453 13.35 14.71 0.75
N GLY A 454 13.49 16.03 0.84
CA GLY A 454 12.92 16.82 1.92
C GLY A 454 11.39 16.66 1.95
N ALA A 455 10.85 16.31 3.10
CA ALA A 455 9.41 16.19 3.26
C ALA A 455 8.75 17.56 3.28
N LEU A 456 7.62 17.68 2.61
CA LEU A 456 6.82 18.91 2.55
C LEU A 456 5.71 18.88 3.59
N PRO A 457 5.42 20.02 4.23
CA PRO A 457 4.36 20.08 5.23
C PRO A 457 2.99 20.19 4.56
N GLY A 458 1.97 19.61 5.20
CA GLY A 458 0.61 19.79 4.74
C GLY A 458 -0.21 18.52 4.74
N LYS A 459 -1.43 18.62 4.24
CA LYS A 459 -2.36 17.50 4.07
C LYS A 459 -2.70 17.38 2.59
N PRO A 460 -2.73 16.16 2.03
CA PRO A 460 -3.16 15.98 0.65
C PRO A 460 -4.54 16.60 0.40
N LEU A 461 -4.67 17.31 -0.71
CA LEU A 461 -5.90 18.00 -1.09
C LEU A 461 -7.07 17.01 -1.21
N ILE A 462 -6.88 15.85 -1.84
CA ILE A 462 -7.86 14.76 -1.87
C ILE A 462 -8.40 14.45 -0.48
N GLY A 463 -7.51 14.40 0.50
CA GLY A 463 -7.86 14.18 1.88
C GLY A 463 -8.70 15.32 2.45
N LEU A 464 -8.55 16.57 2.04
CA LEU A 464 -9.34 17.73 2.45
C LEU A 464 -10.70 17.79 1.73
N LEU A 465 -10.77 17.38 0.48
CA LEU A 465 -11.99 17.35 -0.34
C LEU A 465 -12.93 16.24 0.09
N ASN A 466 -12.42 15.03 0.26
CA ASN A 466 -13.20 13.88 0.74
C ASN A 466 -13.80 14.05 2.16
N ALA A 467 -13.53 15.16 2.88
CA ALA A 467 -14.20 15.46 4.16
C ALA A 467 -15.48 16.25 3.98
N SER A 468 -15.76 16.76 2.80
CA SER A 468 -17.04 17.35 2.51
C SER A 468 -18.14 16.32 2.79
N LYS A 469 -19.08 16.69 3.67
CA LYS A 469 -20.21 15.84 4.02
C LYS A 469 -21.44 16.17 3.18
N ASN A 470 -21.48 17.38 2.71
CA ASN A 470 -22.58 17.89 1.90
C ASN A 470 -22.03 18.82 0.80
N PRO A 471 -21.59 18.26 -0.35
CA PRO A 471 -21.07 19.05 -1.46
C PRO A 471 -22.07 20.06 -2.04
N ASP A 472 -23.36 19.94 -1.73
CA ASP A 472 -24.40 20.90 -2.13
C ASP A 472 -24.50 22.09 -1.18
N SER A 473 -23.89 22.03 0.01
CA SER A 473 -23.85 23.12 0.97
C SER A 473 -23.03 24.29 0.40
N GLU A 474 -23.55 25.48 0.52
CA GLU A 474 -22.89 26.70 0.04
C GLU A 474 -21.56 26.96 0.74
N SER A 475 -21.46 26.66 2.04
CA SER A 475 -20.24 26.86 2.82
C SER A 475 -19.15 25.86 2.41
N GLU A 476 -19.49 24.59 2.14
CA GLU A 476 -18.53 23.58 1.69
C GLU A 476 -18.06 23.85 0.26
N ARG A 477 -18.95 24.33 -0.63
CA ARG A 477 -18.56 24.78 -1.98
C ARG A 477 -17.65 26.00 -1.95
N LYS A 478 -17.94 26.98 -1.10
CA LYS A 478 -17.08 28.17 -0.92
C LYS A 478 -15.68 27.78 -0.44
N ASP A 479 -15.58 26.87 0.52
CA ASP A 479 -14.30 26.33 1.02
C ASP A 479 -13.55 25.56 -0.05
N PHE A 480 -14.25 24.78 -0.87
CA PHE A 480 -13.71 24.07 -2.03
C PHE A 480 -13.13 25.03 -3.09
N PHE A 481 -13.89 26.05 -3.49
CA PHE A 481 -13.45 27.04 -4.47
C PHE A 481 -12.23 27.82 -3.97
N CYS A 482 -12.25 28.24 -2.70
CA CYS A 482 -11.12 28.92 -2.07
C CYS A 482 -9.83 28.07 -2.13
N LYS A 483 -9.92 26.76 -1.87
CA LYS A 483 -8.76 25.87 -1.97
C LYS A 483 -8.26 25.74 -3.40
N LEU A 484 -9.15 25.62 -4.39
CA LEU A 484 -8.77 25.57 -5.80
C LEU A 484 -8.18 26.89 -6.29
N ASP A 485 -8.61 28.04 -5.76
CA ASP A 485 -7.98 29.33 -6.07
C ASP A 485 -6.53 29.41 -5.57
N PHE A 486 -6.21 28.86 -4.39
CA PHE A 486 -4.82 28.76 -3.95
C PHE A 486 -4.00 27.87 -4.90
N VAL A 487 -4.59 26.74 -5.33
CA VAL A 487 -3.93 25.82 -6.29
C VAL A 487 -3.73 26.48 -7.65
N LYS A 488 -4.73 27.22 -8.15
CA LYS A 488 -4.65 28.00 -9.40
C LYS A 488 -3.50 29.01 -9.37
N ASN A 489 -3.44 29.81 -8.32
CA ASN A 489 -2.43 30.84 -8.18
C ASN A 489 -1.02 30.26 -8.12
N TRP A 490 -0.85 29.16 -7.37
CA TRP A 490 0.40 28.43 -7.33
C TRP A 490 0.78 27.87 -8.72
N LEU A 491 -0.18 27.28 -9.43
CA LEU A 491 0.05 26.70 -10.76
C LEU A 491 0.46 27.75 -11.79
N ILE A 492 -0.18 28.93 -11.77
CA ILE A 492 0.17 30.07 -12.62
C ILE A 492 1.60 30.52 -12.33
N GLU A 493 1.95 30.71 -11.06
CA GLU A 493 3.30 31.14 -10.66
C GLU A 493 4.35 30.11 -11.08
N PHE A 494 4.08 28.81 -10.86
CA PHE A 494 4.96 27.72 -11.25
C PHE A 494 5.16 27.69 -12.77
N HIS A 495 4.09 27.69 -13.56
CA HIS A 495 4.16 27.63 -15.01
C HIS A 495 4.86 28.86 -15.60
N LYS A 496 4.69 30.05 -15.05
CA LYS A 496 5.47 31.25 -15.43
C LYS A 496 6.97 31.08 -15.20
N SER A 497 7.35 30.37 -14.13
CA SER A 497 8.77 30.15 -13.79
C SER A 497 9.47 29.12 -14.68
N VAL A 498 8.71 28.23 -15.33
CA VAL A 498 9.25 27.13 -16.15
C VAL A 498 8.93 27.23 -17.64
N GLN A 499 8.15 28.22 -18.06
CA GLN A 499 7.82 28.46 -19.47
C GLN A 499 9.09 28.64 -20.32
N THR A 500 9.16 27.99 -21.50
CA THR A 500 10.36 27.93 -22.35
C THR A 500 10.12 28.46 -23.77
N GLY A 501 9.34 29.52 -23.93
CA GLY A 501 9.04 30.11 -25.25
C GLY A 501 7.68 29.62 -25.77
N HIS A 502 7.60 29.37 -27.09
CA HIS A 502 6.35 29.07 -27.78
C HIS A 502 6.34 27.66 -28.40
N LEU A 503 5.16 27.08 -28.44
CA LEU A 503 4.92 25.80 -29.08
C LEU A 503 4.83 26.05 -30.61
N LYS A 504 5.84 25.55 -31.33
CA LYS A 504 5.84 25.53 -32.79
C LYS A 504 5.88 24.08 -33.24
N LEU A 505 4.85 23.64 -33.92
CA LEU A 505 4.76 22.28 -34.45
C LEU A 505 4.67 22.33 -35.98
N THR A 506 5.48 21.54 -36.64
CA THR A 506 5.33 21.29 -38.07
C THR A 506 4.10 20.40 -38.32
N ASP A 507 3.57 20.42 -39.56
CA ASP A 507 2.45 19.56 -39.94
C ASP A 507 2.72 18.09 -39.63
N LYS A 508 3.95 17.63 -39.91
CA LYS A 508 4.41 16.27 -39.62
C LYS A 508 4.40 15.94 -38.11
N GLU A 509 4.77 16.90 -37.27
CA GLU A 509 4.72 16.72 -35.80
C GLU A 509 3.29 16.73 -35.26
N CYS A 510 2.41 17.56 -35.84
CA CYS A 510 0.97 17.53 -35.51
C CYS A 510 0.35 16.18 -35.87
N GLU A 511 0.62 15.69 -37.08
CA GLU A 511 0.12 14.38 -37.51
C GLU A 511 0.64 13.23 -36.65
N LEU A 512 1.95 13.23 -36.36
CA LEU A 512 2.57 12.22 -35.49
C LEU A 512 1.99 12.25 -34.08
N LYS A 513 1.76 13.45 -33.52
CA LYS A 513 1.20 13.64 -32.19
C LYS A 513 -0.24 13.09 -32.12
N VAL A 514 -1.09 13.47 -33.05
CA VAL A 514 -2.49 12.98 -33.12
C VAL A 514 -2.53 11.47 -33.36
N THR A 515 -1.73 10.95 -34.28
CA THR A 515 -1.64 9.51 -34.54
C THR A 515 -1.24 8.72 -33.29
N LYS A 516 -0.22 9.18 -32.55
CA LYS A 516 0.22 8.56 -31.29
C LYS A 516 -0.86 8.61 -30.20
N LEU A 517 -1.63 9.69 -30.10
CA LEU A 517 -2.71 9.83 -29.12
C LEU A 517 -3.86 8.87 -29.41
N LEU A 518 -4.21 8.68 -30.69
CA LEU A 518 -5.31 7.83 -31.12
C LEU A 518 -4.94 6.35 -31.28
N ALA A 519 -3.66 5.99 -31.27
CA ALA A 519 -3.19 4.63 -31.51
C ALA A 519 -3.82 3.54 -30.59
N LYS A 520 -4.21 3.92 -29.37
CA LYS A 520 -4.86 3.01 -28.39
C LYS A 520 -6.40 3.00 -28.47
N PHE A 521 -6.97 3.73 -29.41
CA PHE A 521 -8.41 3.81 -29.66
C PHE A 521 -8.73 3.37 -31.09
N PRO A 522 -8.83 2.05 -31.38
CA PRO A 522 -9.07 1.58 -32.72
C PRO A 522 -10.48 1.96 -33.23
N ASN A 523 -10.56 2.31 -34.51
CA ASN A 523 -11.73 2.49 -35.35
C ASN A 523 -12.77 3.58 -34.98
N LYS A 524 -13.24 3.71 -33.73
CA LYS A 524 -14.28 4.68 -33.36
C LYS A 524 -13.85 6.15 -33.43
N LEU A 525 -12.56 6.44 -33.17
CA LEU A 525 -12.01 7.81 -33.19
C LEU A 525 -11.25 8.13 -34.49
N LYS A 526 -11.28 7.25 -35.52
CA LYS A 526 -10.61 7.54 -36.78
C LYS A 526 -11.20 8.78 -37.49
N ASN A 527 -12.49 8.99 -37.37
CA ASN A 527 -13.17 10.17 -37.94
C ASN A 527 -12.76 11.47 -37.26
N GLN A 528 -12.25 11.41 -36.01
CA GLN A 528 -11.76 12.58 -35.27
C GLN A 528 -10.29 12.93 -35.57
N LYS A 529 -9.57 12.03 -36.30
CA LYS A 529 -8.13 12.24 -36.55
C LYS A 529 -7.88 13.50 -37.36
N GLU A 530 -8.64 13.67 -38.44
CA GLU A 530 -8.47 14.79 -39.35
C GLU A 530 -8.87 16.11 -38.70
N GLU A 531 -9.96 16.11 -37.95
CA GLU A 531 -10.41 17.28 -37.20
C GLU A 531 -9.39 17.70 -36.13
N LEU A 532 -8.92 16.77 -35.31
CA LEU A 532 -7.89 17.06 -34.27
C LEU A 532 -6.57 17.51 -34.91
N PHE A 533 -6.20 16.94 -36.05
CA PHE A 533 -4.98 17.36 -36.77
C PHE A 533 -5.14 18.81 -37.27
N ASN A 534 -6.23 19.15 -37.94
CA ASN A 534 -6.47 20.50 -38.47
C ASN A 534 -6.54 21.52 -37.33
N GLN A 535 -7.26 21.22 -36.25
CA GLN A 535 -7.34 22.09 -35.10
C GLN A 535 -5.96 22.28 -34.41
N LEU A 536 -5.13 21.23 -34.33
CA LEU A 536 -3.79 21.33 -33.74
C LEU A 536 -2.83 22.11 -34.63
N LYS A 537 -2.93 21.92 -35.95
CA LYS A 537 -2.19 22.68 -36.96
C LYS A 537 -2.53 24.16 -36.87
N ASP A 538 -3.82 24.53 -36.89
CA ASP A 538 -4.27 25.91 -36.76
C ASP A 538 -3.82 26.55 -35.43
N ALA A 539 -3.89 25.77 -34.34
CA ALA A 539 -3.42 26.23 -33.04
C ALA A 539 -1.91 26.42 -32.99
N SER A 540 -1.11 25.61 -33.70
CA SER A 540 0.33 25.72 -33.76
C SER A 540 0.83 26.92 -34.59
N GLN A 541 -0.01 27.48 -35.48
CA GLN A 541 0.26 28.73 -36.17
C GLN A 541 0.07 29.95 -35.29
N LYS A 542 -0.68 29.83 -34.17
CA LYS A 542 -0.81 30.85 -33.13
C LYS A 542 0.33 30.70 -32.13
N THR A 543 0.73 31.81 -31.52
CA THR A 543 1.82 31.82 -30.53
C THR A 543 1.34 31.21 -29.20
N LEU A 544 1.15 29.89 -29.15
CA LEU A 544 0.86 29.20 -27.88
C LEU A 544 2.12 29.07 -27.03
N PRO A 545 2.04 29.30 -25.71
CA PRO A 545 3.19 29.11 -24.83
C PRO A 545 3.58 27.63 -24.73
N ARG A 546 4.88 27.37 -24.67
CA ARG A 546 5.43 26.06 -24.36
C ARG A 546 5.67 25.97 -22.87
N ILE A 547 4.83 25.21 -22.17
CA ILE A 547 4.85 25.11 -20.71
C ILE A 547 5.09 23.66 -20.31
N PRO A 548 6.28 23.30 -19.77
CA PRO A 548 6.50 22.01 -19.17
C PRO A 548 5.49 21.76 -18.03
N GLN A 549 4.70 20.71 -18.14
CA GLN A 549 3.66 20.37 -17.19
C GLN A 549 4.20 19.45 -16.08
N HIS A 550 3.57 19.45 -14.90
CA HIS A 550 3.82 18.46 -13.87
C HIS A 550 3.51 17.05 -14.37
N GLY A 551 2.47 16.92 -15.21
CA GLY A 551 2.10 15.70 -15.89
C GLY A 551 1.20 14.74 -15.08
N ASP A 552 1.16 14.90 -13.75
CA ASP A 552 0.23 14.24 -12.82
C ASP A 552 -0.21 15.21 -11.70
N PHE A 553 -0.61 16.43 -12.08
CA PHE A 553 -1.02 17.50 -11.14
C PHE A 553 -2.43 17.24 -10.63
N CYS A 554 -2.57 16.27 -9.73
CA CYS A 554 -3.85 15.84 -9.17
C CYS A 554 -3.96 16.17 -7.67
N ASP A 555 -5.15 16.03 -7.13
CA ASP A 555 -5.47 16.34 -5.73
C ASP A 555 -4.75 15.46 -4.69
N SER A 556 -4.22 14.30 -5.09
CA SER A 556 -3.36 13.46 -4.25
C SER A 556 -1.92 14.00 -4.13
N ASN A 557 -1.41 14.66 -5.18
CA ASN A 557 -0.04 15.17 -5.28
C ASN A 557 0.09 16.63 -4.81
N ILE A 558 -1.01 17.23 -4.38
CA ILE A 558 -1.06 18.59 -3.84
C ILE A 558 -1.29 18.51 -2.33
N LEU A 559 -0.40 19.15 -1.56
CA LEU A 559 -0.53 19.29 -0.12
C LEU A 559 -0.90 20.73 0.23
N ILE A 560 -1.83 20.92 1.17
CA ILE A 560 -2.20 22.24 1.68
C ILE A 560 -1.87 22.32 3.17
N ASN A 561 -1.13 23.37 3.53
CA ASN A 561 -0.86 23.74 4.92
C ASN A 561 -1.25 25.21 5.14
N LYS A 562 -2.31 25.45 5.92
CA LYS A 562 -3.00 26.75 6.01
C LYS A 562 -3.41 27.20 4.60
N ASN A 563 -2.83 28.30 4.10
CA ASN A 563 -3.12 28.84 2.76
C ASN A 563 -1.95 28.63 1.77
N ARG A 564 -1.00 27.74 2.08
CA ARG A 564 0.13 27.44 1.21
C ARG A 564 -0.05 26.11 0.55
N VAL A 565 0.28 26.07 -0.74
CA VAL A 565 0.28 24.88 -1.58
C VAL A 565 1.69 24.32 -1.67
N TYR A 566 1.81 22.99 -1.60
CA TYR A 566 3.05 22.24 -1.80
C TYR A 566 2.76 21.10 -2.77
N VAL A 567 3.73 20.80 -3.62
CA VAL A 567 3.54 19.80 -4.68
C VAL A 567 4.61 18.72 -4.61
N VAL A 568 4.19 17.47 -4.77
CA VAL A 568 5.00 16.26 -4.67
C VAL A 568 4.83 15.41 -5.94
N ASP A 569 5.68 14.40 -6.10
CA ASP A 569 5.58 13.37 -7.14
C ASP A 569 5.87 13.88 -8.56
N TRP A 570 7.11 14.25 -8.78
CA TRP A 570 7.58 14.93 -10.00
C TRP A 570 8.07 13.97 -11.10
N GLU A 571 7.75 12.68 -11.02
CA GLU A 571 8.24 11.70 -11.99
C GLU A 571 7.79 12.00 -13.43
N SER A 572 6.56 12.50 -13.60
CA SER A 572 5.95 12.82 -14.90
C SER A 572 6.24 14.24 -15.40
N TYR A 573 7.04 15.03 -14.70
CA TYR A 573 7.32 16.41 -15.10
C TYR A 573 7.92 16.50 -16.51
N SER A 574 7.34 17.37 -17.33
CA SER A 574 7.74 17.58 -18.74
C SER A 574 7.47 16.39 -19.67
N ALA A 575 6.66 15.40 -19.25
CA ALA A 575 6.15 14.37 -20.15
C ALA A 575 5.23 14.93 -21.25
N THR A 576 4.68 16.12 -21.02
CA THR A 576 4.00 16.97 -22.00
C THR A 576 4.31 18.43 -21.75
N ASP A 577 4.33 19.23 -22.81
CA ASP A 577 4.46 20.68 -22.80
C ASP A 577 3.20 21.38 -23.30
N LEU A 578 2.10 20.60 -23.46
CA LEU A 578 0.82 21.10 -23.93
C LEU A 578 0.20 21.99 -22.85
N PRO A 579 -0.07 23.28 -23.12
CA PRO A 579 -0.72 24.15 -22.17
C PRO A 579 -2.09 23.64 -21.77
N LEU A 580 -2.55 23.98 -20.56
CA LEU A 580 -3.81 23.54 -19.92
C LEU A 580 -3.85 22.09 -19.46
N PHE A 581 -2.86 21.24 -19.70
CA PHE A 581 -2.91 19.84 -19.29
C PHE A 581 -3.10 19.71 -17.75
N ASP A 582 -2.23 20.31 -16.96
CA ASP A 582 -2.32 20.26 -15.49
C ASP A 582 -3.58 20.95 -14.97
N VAL A 583 -4.05 22.00 -15.65
CA VAL A 583 -5.29 22.70 -15.31
C VAL A 583 -6.50 21.78 -15.41
N PHE A 584 -6.65 21.10 -16.54
CA PHE A 584 -7.75 20.14 -16.72
C PHE A 584 -7.62 18.95 -15.76
N HIS A 585 -6.39 18.51 -15.49
CA HIS A 585 -6.17 17.38 -14.62
C HIS A 585 -6.58 17.67 -13.18
N ILE A 586 -6.18 18.80 -12.62
CA ILE A 586 -6.60 19.18 -11.25
C ILE A 586 -8.09 19.47 -11.15
N LEU A 587 -8.67 20.15 -12.12
CA LEU A 587 -10.12 20.40 -12.14
C LEU A 587 -10.91 19.09 -12.16
N THR A 588 -10.51 18.14 -13.04
CA THR A 588 -11.18 16.84 -13.15
C THR A 588 -11.05 16.03 -11.84
N THR A 589 -9.84 15.86 -11.32
CA THR A 589 -9.59 15.00 -10.16
C THR A 589 -10.15 15.59 -8.86
N ALA A 590 -9.96 16.89 -8.62
CA ALA A 590 -10.46 17.55 -7.42
C ALA A 590 -11.98 17.58 -7.34
N ILE A 591 -12.67 17.81 -8.46
CA ILE A 591 -14.14 17.86 -8.46
C ILE A 591 -14.72 16.46 -8.29
N ILE A 592 -14.15 15.45 -8.97
CA ILE A 592 -14.56 14.06 -8.78
C ILE A 592 -14.39 13.66 -7.29
N SER A 593 -13.26 13.99 -6.67
CA SER A 593 -13.01 13.70 -5.26
C SER A 593 -13.96 14.44 -4.32
N PHE A 594 -14.35 15.67 -4.64
CA PHE A 594 -15.31 16.46 -3.85
C PHE A 594 -16.71 15.84 -3.83
N PHE A 595 -17.16 15.28 -4.96
CA PHE A 595 -18.47 14.65 -5.09
C PHE A 595 -18.50 13.15 -4.84
N LEU A 596 -17.35 12.49 -4.71
CA LEU A 596 -17.23 11.02 -4.61
C LEU A 596 -18.08 10.40 -3.47
N PHE A 597 -18.35 11.16 -2.41
CA PHE A 597 -19.20 10.71 -1.30
C PHE A 597 -20.68 10.62 -1.65
N LYS A 598 -21.14 11.42 -2.59
CA LYS A 598 -22.54 11.49 -3.01
C LYS A 598 -22.82 10.62 -4.22
N GLU A 599 -21.85 10.49 -5.09
CA GLU A 599 -21.97 9.76 -6.36
C GLU A 599 -20.93 8.67 -6.45
N ASN A 600 -21.36 7.41 -6.35
CA ASN A 600 -20.47 6.25 -6.49
C ASN A 600 -19.99 6.02 -7.94
N ASN A 601 -20.45 6.82 -8.90
CA ASN A 601 -20.10 6.68 -10.32
C ASN A 601 -19.31 7.89 -10.83
N PRO A 602 -17.99 7.76 -11.05
CA PRO A 602 -17.15 8.85 -11.57
C PRO A 602 -17.60 9.41 -12.94
N LEU A 603 -18.19 8.59 -13.80
CA LEU A 603 -18.69 9.06 -15.09
C LEU A 603 -19.89 10.01 -14.94
N ASN A 604 -20.78 9.76 -13.99
CA ASN A 604 -21.91 10.66 -13.73
C ASN A 604 -21.40 12.02 -13.22
N THR A 605 -20.39 12.01 -12.36
CA THR A 605 -19.75 13.25 -11.90
C THR A 605 -19.09 13.97 -13.08
N PHE A 606 -18.36 13.25 -13.96
CA PHE A 606 -17.76 13.82 -15.16
C PHE A 606 -18.81 14.49 -16.08
N LYS A 607 -19.97 13.84 -16.30
CA LYS A 607 -21.08 14.41 -17.06
C LYS A 607 -21.59 15.72 -16.43
N LYS A 608 -21.78 15.74 -15.12
CA LYS A 608 -22.22 16.96 -14.39
C LYS A 608 -21.20 18.09 -14.47
N ILE A 609 -19.92 17.76 -14.48
CA ILE A 609 -18.83 18.74 -14.56
C ILE A 609 -18.81 19.41 -15.94
N TYR A 610 -18.81 18.62 -17.01
CA TYR A 610 -18.46 19.08 -18.34
C TYR A 610 -19.66 19.25 -19.28
N PHE A 611 -20.89 18.84 -18.87
CA PHE A 611 -22.07 18.86 -19.73
C PHE A 611 -23.30 19.51 -19.08
N ALA A 612 -23.20 20.01 -17.86
CA ALA A 612 -24.30 20.71 -17.19
C ALA A 612 -23.95 22.17 -16.84
N LYS A 613 -24.93 23.07 -16.94
CA LYS A 613 -24.77 24.48 -16.48
C LYS A 613 -25.04 24.53 -14.95
N THR A 614 -24.00 24.75 -14.15
CA THR A 614 -24.06 24.80 -12.67
C THR A 614 -23.16 25.89 -12.12
N LYS A 615 -23.30 26.24 -10.83
CA LYS A 615 -22.35 27.15 -10.15
C LYS A 615 -20.90 26.63 -10.23
N LEU A 616 -20.72 25.32 -10.27
CA LEU A 616 -19.42 24.68 -10.41
C LEU A 616 -18.80 24.91 -11.79
N THR A 617 -19.61 24.75 -12.85
CA THR A 617 -19.15 24.99 -14.21
C THR A 617 -18.77 26.45 -14.45
N ASN A 618 -19.51 27.40 -13.85
CA ASN A 618 -19.16 28.82 -13.88
C ASN A 618 -17.80 29.08 -13.20
N PHE A 619 -17.56 28.45 -12.05
CA PHE A 619 -16.25 28.54 -11.39
C PHE A 619 -15.13 27.98 -12.27
N MET A 620 -15.34 26.80 -12.89
CA MET A 620 -14.34 26.21 -13.78
C MET A 620 -14.02 27.09 -14.97
N ILE A 621 -15.04 27.68 -15.59
CA ILE A 621 -14.85 28.59 -16.73
C ILE A 621 -14.08 29.84 -16.29
N SER A 622 -14.38 30.39 -15.11
CA SER A 622 -13.61 31.51 -14.54
C SER A 622 -12.15 31.10 -14.31
N PHE A 623 -11.92 29.93 -13.71
CA PHE A 623 -10.58 29.40 -13.48
C PHE A 623 -9.79 29.28 -14.81
N LEU A 624 -10.41 28.70 -15.85
CA LEU A 624 -9.81 28.56 -17.17
C LEU A 624 -9.52 29.89 -17.85
N LYS A 625 -10.46 30.86 -17.74
CA LYS A 625 -10.28 32.22 -18.27
C LYS A 625 -9.10 32.92 -17.62
N ASP A 626 -9.04 32.90 -16.28
CA ASP A 626 -7.94 33.49 -15.52
C ASP A 626 -6.58 32.88 -15.92
N TYR A 627 -6.52 31.55 -16.06
CA TYR A 627 -5.30 30.88 -16.49
C TYR A 627 -4.92 31.26 -17.91
N CYS A 628 -5.85 31.21 -18.85
CA CYS A 628 -5.62 31.56 -20.27
C CYS A 628 -5.10 33.01 -20.40
N THR A 629 -5.70 33.94 -19.69
CA THR A 629 -5.29 35.36 -19.67
C THR A 629 -3.85 35.54 -19.19
N ASN A 630 -3.44 34.76 -18.17
CA ASN A 630 -2.07 34.85 -17.61
C ASN A 630 -0.97 34.36 -18.57
N PHE A 631 -1.33 33.61 -19.60
CA PHE A 631 -0.39 33.00 -20.56
C PHE A 631 -0.67 33.37 -22.03
N ASP A 632 -1.53 34.36 -22.29
CA ASP A 632 -1.96 34.77 -23.61
C ASP A 632 -2.48 33.61 -24.49
N ILE A 633 -3.14 32.62 -23.84
CA ILE A 633 -3.77 31.48 -24.53
C ILE A 633 -5.15 31.93 -25.02
N PRO A 634 -5.44 31.85 -26.34
CA PRO A 634 -6.79 32.10 -26.84
C PRO A 634 -7.79 31.20 -26.14
N PHE A 635 -8.85 31.78 -25.55
CA PHE A 635 -9.82 30.98 -24.79
C PHE A 635 -10.48 29.89 -25.63
N ALA A 636 -10.63 30.11 -26.94
CA ALA A 636 -11.12 29.08 -27.89
C ALA A 636 -10.25 27.82 -27.91
N PHE A 637 -8.97 27.90 -27.49
CA PHE A 637 -8.07 26.74 -27.43
C PHE A 637 -8.53 25.68 -26.45
N ILE A 638 -9.39 26.00 -25.46
CA ILE A 638 -9.93 25.03 -24.52
C ILE A 638 -10.69 23.90 -25.21
N LYS A 639 -11.35 24.18 -26.35
CA LYS A 639 -12.09 23.20 -27.14
C LYS A 639 -11.19 22.09 -27.66
N LEU A 640 -9.96 22.41 -28.06
CA LEU A 640 -8.92 21.48 -28.47
C LEU A 640 -8.13 20.96 -27.27
N GLY A 641 -7.80 21.80 -26.31
CA GLY A 641 -6.95 21.46 -25.15
C GLY A 641 -7.55 20.36 -24.30
N PHE A 642 -8.88 20.34 -24.12
CA PHE A 642 -9.54 19.34 -23.27
C PHE A 642 -9.50 17.90 -23.85
N PRO A 643 -9.90 17.63 -25.10
CA PRO A 643 -9.75 16.29 -25.68
C PRO A 643 -8.27 15.88 -25.77
N LEU A 644 -7.36 16.79 -26.09
CA LEU A 644 -5.92 16.48 -26.05
C LEU A 644 -5.44 16.09 -24.65
N TYR A 645 -5.94 16.75 -23.60
CA TYR A 645 -5.65 16.36 -22.22
C TYR A 645 -6.12 14.93 -21.94
N LEU A 646 -7.39 14.60 -22.23
CA LEU A 646 -7.95 13.26 -21.98
C LEU A 646 -7.14 12.16 -22.68
N LEU A 647 -6.84 12.36 -23.96
CA LEU A 647 -6.06 11.41 -24.79
C LEU A 647 -4.61 11.30 -24.30
N THR A 648 -3.97 12.43 -23.97
CA THR A 648 -2.59 12.46 -23.49
C THR A 648 -2.46 11.73 -22.15
N PHE A 649 -3.36 12.01 -21.20
CA PHE A 649 -3.38 11.34 -19.89
C PHE A 649 -3.56 9.82 -20.06
N TYR A 650 -4.54 9.40 -20.84
CA TYR A 650 -4.74 7.98 -21.12
C TYR A 650 -3.50 7.33 -21.75
N ARG A 651 -2.85 7.98 -22.71
CA ARG A 651 -1.64 7.47 -23.35
C ARG A 651 -0.48 7.32 -22.35
N LEU A 652 -0.27 8.30 -21.48
CA LEU A 652 0.83 8.29 -20.52
C LEU A 652 0.71 7.15 -19.50
N PHE A 653 -0.50 6.87 -19.02
CA PHE A 653 -0.71 5.98 -17.89
C PHE A 653 -1.41 4.65 -18.21
N SER A 654 -1.82 4.41 -19.47
CA SER A 654 -2.59 3.21 -19.84
C SER A 654 -1.83 1.88 -19.74
N THR A 655 -0.52 1.92 -19.62
CA THR A 655 0.33 0.74 -19.41
C THR A 655 0.69 0.51 -17.94
N ASP A 656 0.29 1.42 -17.05
CA ASP A 656 0.52 1.27 -15.62
C ASP A 656 -0.56 0.37 -15.00
N PRO A 657 -0.23 -0.85 -14.57
CA PRO A 657 -1.20 -1.78 -14.00
C PRO A 657 -1.80 -1.28 -12.69
N THR A 658 -1.11 -0.39 -11.98
CA THR A 658 -1.60 0.18 -10.71
C THR A 658 -2.75 1.17 -10.93
N ARG A 659 -2.91 1.68 -12.15
CA ARG A 659 -3.94 2.67 -12.56
C ARG A 659 -5.09 2.06 -13.38
N GLU A 660 -5.21 0.73 -13.45
CA GLU A 660 -6.21 0.04 -14.30
C GLU A 660 -7.63 0.60 -14.12
N LYS A 661 -8.08 0.75 -12.88
CA LYS A 661 -9.40 1.33 -12.55
C LYS A 661 -9.54 2.78 -13.02
N THR A 662 -8.50 3.59 -12.82
CA THR A 662 -8.48 5.00 -13.26
C THR A 662 -8.51 5.08 -14.78
N MET A 663 -7.76 4.24 -15.46
CA MET A 663 -7.74 4.18 -16.93
C MET A 663 -9.06 3.70 -17.51
N GLY A 664 -9.77 2.78 -16.82
CA GLY A 664 -11.15 2.41 -17.16
C GLY A 664 -12.10 3.59 -17.13
N ASN A 665 -12.00 4.44 -16.11
CA ASN A 665 -12.77 5.67 -16.01
C ASN A 665 -12.43 6.65 -17.16
N TYR A 666 -11.15 6.89 -17.42
CA TYR A 666 -10.72 7.79 -18.50
C TYR A 666 -11.14 7.28 -19.89
N ARG A 667 -11.11 5.97 -20.13
CA ARG A 667 -11.67 5.38 -21.36
C ARG A 667 -13.16 5.73 -21.51
N SER A 668 -13.92 5.68 -20.43
CA SER A 668 -15.34 6.04 -20.42
C SER A 668 -15.55 7.54 -20.62
N TYR A 669 -14.70 8.41 -20.05
CA TYR A 669 -14.74 9.86 -20.22
C TYR A 669 -14.46 10.25 -21.67
N ILE A 670 -13.42 9.67 -22.27
CA ILE A 670 -13.04 9.90 -23.66
C ILE A 670 -14.19 9.49 -24.60
N LYS A 671 -14.74 8.27 -24.43
CA LYS A 671 -15.87 7.82 -25.22
C LYS A 671 -17.05 8.77 -25.13
N TYR A 672 -17.46 9.11 -23.89
CA TYR A 672 -18.60 9.98 -23.68
C TYR A 672 -18.37 11.40 -24.23
N TYR A 673 -17.17 11.96 -24.07
CA TYR A 673 -16.85 13.28 -24.58
C TYR A 673 -16.97 13.34 -26.11
N PHE A 674 -16.36 12.43 -26.84
CA PHE A 674 -16.39 12.43 -28.28
C PHE A 674 -17.79 12.06 -28.87
N ASP A 675 -18.61 11.33 -28.15
CA ASP A 675 -20.01 11.06 -28.54
C ASP A 675 -20.93 12.28 -28.33
N HIS A 676 -20.54 13.29 -27.47
CA HIS A 676 -21.38 14.42 -27.05
C HIS A 676 -20.63 15.76 -26.99
N GLN A 677 -19.54 15.92 -27.73
CA GLN A 677 -18.64 17.08 -27.57
C GLN A 677 -19.36 18.44 -27.73
N ASP A 678 -20.32 18.55 -28.69
CA ASP A 678 -21.08 19.77 -28.96
C ASP A 678 -22.00 20.17 -27.77
N GLU A 679 -22.35 19.21 -26.93
CA GLU A 679 -23.12 19.44 -25.71
C GLU A 679 -22.26 19.89 -24.53
N SER A 680 -20.94 19.87 -24.67
CA SER A 680 -20.05 20.24 -23.57
C SER A 680 -20.12 21.74 -23.27
N ILE A 681 -19.80 22.11 -22.01
CA ILE A 681 -19.73 23.50 -21.56
C ILE A 681 -18.77 24.37 -22.40
N PHE A 682 -17.85 23.74 -23.14
CA PHE A 682 -16.88 24.44 -23.96
C PHE A 682 -17.45 24.91 -25.30
N TYR A 683 -18.49 24.24 -25.82
CA TYR A 683 -19.14 24.59 -27.07
C TYR A 683 -20.41 25.45 -26.87
N ARG A 684 -21.11 25.29 -25.76
CA ARG A 684 -22.36 26.03 -25.43
C ARG A 684 -22.17 27.48 -24.96
N GLN A 685 -20.93 28.00 -24.94
CA GLN A 685 -20.65 29.37 -24.45
C GLN A 685 -21.00 30.49 -25.47
N ASN A 686 -21.45 30.16 -26.65
CA ASN A 686 -21.89 31.17 -27.65
C ASN A 686 -23.39 31.47 -27.52
N GLU A 687 -24.09 30.85 -26.58
CA GLU A 687 -25.48 31.16 -26.19
C GLU A 687 -25.50 31.79 -24.76
#